data_0fbe916f6929ded5b06d636aff407a14
#
_entry.id   0fbe916f6929ded5b06d636aff407a14
#
_cell.length_a   1.000
_cell.length_b   1.000
_cell.length_c   1.000
_cell.angle_alpha   90.00
_cell.angle_beta   90.00
_cell.angle_gamma   90.00
#
_symmetry.space_group_name_H-M   'P 1'
#
loop_
_entity.id
_entity.type
_entity.pdbx_description
1 polymer ?
#
loop_
_entity_poly.entity_id
_entity_poly.type
_entity_poly.pdbx_seq_one_letter_code
_entity_poly.pdbx_strand_id
1 'polypeptide(L)'
;MRRVIVIAIYLVALAGSHLWRAYQAPAARPAPGQSVLTLPETRDGQRTGRMIALAYWDLAPAPEAGPPLRLPVVMLHGSPVASAAMRPLMRELHGDARVIVPDLPGMGSSTRVVADYSFVAHAYAVLDLLDRLGLARVHLVAYSMGGGVALTLVHIAPERIASITMISGLGVEELELLGDHNLNHTLHGLQYAGIRAVQELVPHFGVLDRFPLNTSYARNFLDSDQRPLRGLLEQYGGPMLIVHGSDDGLVPPAAAREHARIVPQSRLVWFPGGHLLVIDHPELVAGEMRIFCREVEAGRAAVRATADPVRIQAAAMPFDWRVHGMRGPGFATSAAVFLGLATLASEDLASLSAGLLVARGAVGFGPATAGCLGGIVLGDMLLFLAGRWLGARALRRRPFRWFLRPESVERCAALFRRRGAVVVLVARFMPGLRLPTYFAAGATGMKLRRFTPYFVVAAALWTPLLVGVAALAGNPVLQWANDAGRWGWLVVGLGMILMLGGARIFSMAMTGRGRRLLVGAWRRHTRWEFWPQWMVYPPVVAYVLWLGWRFRGVTLFTAADPAIPCGGLAGESKSDILAGFPAHTPEIARYAVIPADGGIEARLTLLDAFMERHQLGFPIVLKPDIGERGQGVGVMRDRVAATDYLRRCSAVVIAQEYVDGREFGIFYARRPSEPKGRIISITAKYLTAVRGDGGRTLEELILADDRAVCLAPFFLRKLSLRLAEIPAAGEEVRLTELGTHCRGARFTDGRGEVWSEALEARVEALSRRRDGFFFGRYDVRTPSAEVLRAAGEFKVLELNGVGSEATHIYEPGNSLRSAYRTLFAQWRLAFVIGDENRARGIRPASLRELCRAVTRHLGRSRFEA
;
A
#
# COMPACT_ATOMS: atom_id res chain seq x y z
N MET A 1 14.49 5.89 18.32
CA MET A 1 14.50 4.73 19.22
C MET A 1 13.20 3.92 19.18
N ARG A 2 11.99 4.46 19.50
CA ARG A 2 10.73 3.69 19.43
C ARG A 2 10.48 3.00 18.09
N ARG A 3 10.66 3.68 16.94
CA ARG A 3 10.46 3.05 15.61
C ARG A 3 11.48 1.95 15.33
N VAL A 4 12.74 2.13 15.70
CA VAL A 4 13.78 1.10 15.52
C VAL A 4 13.53 -0.08 16.43
N ILE A 5 13.16 0.15 17.69
CA ILE A 5 12.76 -0.91 18.62
C ILE A 5 11.51 -1.64 18.10
N VAL A 6 10.49 -0.90 17.64
CA VAL A 6 9.28 -1.51 17.06
C VAL A 6 9.60 -2.32 15.82
N ILE A 7 10.46 -1.81 14.93
CA ILE A 7 10.92 -2.54 13.75
C ILE A 7 11.75 -3.76 14.17
N ALA A 8 12.66 -3.62 15.13
CA ALA A 8 13.46 -4.73 15.62
C ALA A 8 12.59 -5.81 16.29
N ILE A 9 11.64 -5.42 17.15
CA ILE A 9 10.67 -6.35 17.74
C ILE A 9 9.84 -7.02 16.65
N TYR A 10 9.39 -6.27 15.67
CA TYR A 10 8.64 -6.81 14.54
C TYR A 10 9.50 -7.83 13.75
N LEU A 11 10.74 -7.50 13.41
CA LEU A 11 11.64 -8.41 12.68
C LEU A 11 11.98 -9.65 13.49
N VAL A 12 12.20 -9.51 14.80
CA VAL A 12 12.43 -10.65 15.70
C VAL A 12 11.18 -11.52 15.80
N ALA A 13 10.00 -10.90 15.95
CA ALA A 13 8.73 -11.61 15.97
C ALA A 13 8.45 -12.30 14.63
N LEU A 14 8.78 -11.65 13.52
CA LEU A 14 8.64 -12.21 12.17
C LEU A 14 9.56 -13.41 11.98
N ALA A 15 10.85 -13.26 12.30
CA ALA A 15 11.82 -14.36 12.23
C ALA A 15 11.44 -15.52 13.16
N GLY A 16 11.00 -15.23 14.38
CA GLY A 16 10.48 -16.23 15.32
C GLY A 16 9.24 -16.94 14.79
N SER A 17 8.33 -16.21 14.13
CA SER A 17 7.15 -16.78 13.49
C SER A 17 7.54 -17.72 12.33
N HIS A 18 8.50 -17.33 11.48
CA HIS A 18 8.99 -18.19 10.40
C HIS A 18 9.69 -19.45 10.91
N LEU A 19 10.56 -19.32 11.91
CA LEU A 19 11.22 -20.46 12.54
C LEU A 19 10.23 -21.41 13.19
N TRP A 20 9.23 -20.88 13.89
CA TRP A 20 8.17 -21.68 14.51
C TRP A 20 7.34 -22.42 13.47
N ARG A 21 6.97 -21.76 12.37
CA ARG A 21 6.24 -22.37 11.26
C ARG A 21 7.07 -23.45 10.58
N ALA A 22 8.35 -23.20 10.36
CA ALA A 22 9.27 -24.20 9.81
C ALA A 22 9.44 -25.42 10.73
N TYR A 23 9.50 -25.19 12.04
CA TYR A 23 9.54 -26.28 13.03
C TYR A 23 8.21 -27.05 13.10
N GLN A 24 7.08 -26.36 12.99
CA GLN A 24 5.75 -26.96 12.93
C GLN A 24 5.37 -27.47 11.56
N ALA A 25 6.13 -27.16 10.49
CA ALA A 25 5.87 -27.67 9.13
C ALA A 25 6.04 -29.20 9.15
N PRO A 26 4.98 -29.96 9.43
CA PRO A 26 5.14 -31.34 9.83
C PRO A 26 5.09 -32.26 8.63
N ALA A 27 5.72 -33.33 8.81
CA ALA A 27 5.25 -34.58 8.23
C ALA A 27 3.71 -34.67 8.45
N ALA A 28 2.98 -35.09 7.43
CA ALA A 28 1.54 -35.35 7.51
C ALA A 28 1.24 -36.09 8.84
N ARG A 29 0.36 -35.48 9.66
CA ARG A 29 -0.11 -36.13 10.89
C ARG A 29 -1.51 -36.67 10.59
N PRO A 30 -1.61 -37.96 10.28
CA PRO A 30 -2.90 -38.55 9.98
C PRO A 30 -3.81 -38.42 11.20
N ALA A 31 -5.09 -38.16 10.97
CA ALA A 31 -6.09 -38.26 12.02
C ALA A 31 -6.22 -39.74 12.50
N PRO A 32 -6.64 -39.97 13.73
CA PRO A 32 -6.86 -41.33 14.19
C PRO A 32 -7.79 -42.09 13.24
N GLY A 33 -7.32 -43.22 12.73
CA GLY A 33 -8.05 -44.07 11.74
C GLY A 33 -7.75 -43.74 10.28
N GLN A 34 -6.93 -42.70 9.98
CA GLN A 34 -6.41 -42.50 8.62
C GLN A 34 -5.14 -43.32 8.38
N SER A 35 -5.03 -43.89 7.19
CA SER A 35 -3.81 -44.46 6.65
C SER A 35 -3.03 -43.43 5.85
N VAL A 36 -1.72 -43.67 5.64
CA VAL A 36 -0.84 -42.79 4.84
C VAL A 36 -0.09 -43.61 3.81
N LEU A 37 -0.11 -43.16 2.58
CA LEU A 37 0.71 -43.69 1.49
C LEU A 37 1.73 -42.64 1.03
N THR A 38 2.89 -43.12 0.65
CA THR A 38 3.90 -42.29 0.00
C THR A 38 3.78 -42.46 -1.51
N LEU A 39 3.47 -41.36 -2.18
CA LEU A 39 3.22 -41.30 -3.63
C LEU A 39 4.19 -40.32 -4.31
N PRO A 40 4.48 -40.52 -5.61
CA PRO A 40 5.29 -39.56 -6.36
C PRO A 40 4.48 -38.26 -6.59
N GLU A 41 5.13 -37.15 -6.39
CA GLU A 41 4.55 -35.83 -6.68
C GLU A 41 4.47 -35.59 -8.18
N THR A 42 3.38 -34.99 -8.63
CA THR A 42 3.14 -34.64 -10.05
C THR A 42 3.03 -33.13 -10.19
N ARG A 43 3.59 -32.61 -11.28
CA ARG A 43 3.44 -31.21 -11.70
C ARG A 43 3.21 -31.17 -13.20
N ASP A 44 2.21 -30.43 -13.65
CA ASP A 44 1.87 -30.32 -15.09
C ASP A 44 1.77 -31.72 -15.78
N GLY A 45 1.25 -32.72 -15.08
CA GLY A 45 1.13 -34.10 -15.56
C GLY A 45 2.44 -34.90 -15.53
N GLN A 46 3.56 -34.34 -15.10
CA GLN A 46 4.88 -35.01 -15.05
C GLN A 46 5.34 -35.24 -13.62
N ARG A 47 6.07 -36.36 -13.38
CA ARG A 47 6.64 -36.67 -12.06
C ARG A 47 7.80 -35.74 -11.75
N THR A 48 7.78 -35.13 -10.54
CA THR A 48 8.83 -34.20 -10.09
C THR A 48 10.05 -34.89 -9.51
N GLY A 49 9.99 -36.21 -9.28
CA GLY A 49 11.01 -36.96 -8.53
C GLY A 49 10.89 -36.85 -7.02
N ARG A 50 10.06 -35.97 -6.50
CA ARG A 50 9.77 -35.85 -5.07
C ARG A 50 8.66 -36.78 -4.64
N MET A 51 8.74 -37.29 -3.41
CA MET A 51 7.67 -38.11 -2.81
C MET A 51 6.84 -37.27 -1.85
N ILE A 52 5.55 -37.47 -1.85
CA ILE A 52 4.56 -36.82 -0.95
C ILE A 52 3.78 -37.85 -0.17
N ALA A 53 3.34 -37.50 1.01
CA ALA A 53 2.47 -38.33 1.83
C ALA A 53 0.99 -38.00 1.53
N LEU A 54 0.21 -38.97 1.17
CA LEU A 54 -1.25 -38.90 1.00
C LEU A 54 -1.93 -39.62 2.16
N ALA A 55 -2.69 -38.89 2.96
CA ALA A 55 -3.52 -39.44 4.01
C ALA A 55 -4.89 -39.78 3.44
N TYR A 56 -5.48 -40.91 3.88
CA TYR A 56 -6.78 -41.36 3.40
C TYR A 56 -7.50 -42.20 4.43
N TRP A 57 -8.83 -42.21 4.35
CA TRP A 57 -9.68 -43.16 5.05
C TRP A 57 -9.91 -44.35 4.15
N ASP A 58 -9.96 -45.55 4.73
CA ASP A 58 -10.28 -46.81 4.05
C ASP A 58 -11.17 -47.64 5.00
N LEU A 59 -12.45 -47.64 4.73
CA LEU A 59 -13.42 -48.33 5.56
C LEU A 59 -13.98 -49.52 4.78
N ALA A 60 -13.79 -50.73 5.32
CA ALA A 60 -14.41 -51.94 4.81
C ALA A 60 -15.93 -51.91 5.06
N PRO A 61 -16.76 -52.60 4.27
CA PRO A 61 -18.18 -52.70 4.50
C PRO A 61 -18.47 -53.27 5.89
N ALA A 62 -19.53 -52.78 6.54
CA ALA A 62 -19.96 -53.33 7.83
C ALA A 62 -20.50 -54.73 7.68
N PRO A 63 -20.15 -55.69 8.56
CA PRO A 63 -20.57 -57.10 8.41
C PRO A 63 -22.10 -57.34 8.49
N GLU A 64 -22.83 -56.43 9.11
CA GLU A 64 -24.28 -56.54 9.35
C GLU A 64 -25.14 -55.92 8.23
N ALA A 65 -24.53 -55.27 7.26
CA ALA A 65 -25.20 -54.69 6.11
C ALA A 65 -25.56 -55.79 5.12
N GLY A 66 -26.64 -55.63 4.35
CA GLY A 66 -26.98 -56.51 3.25
C GLY A 66 -25.83 -56.67 2.23
N PRO A 67 -26.06 -57.37 1.07
CA PRO A 67 -24.96 -57.61 0.13
C PRO A 67 -24.31 -56.28 -0.27
N PRO A 68 -22.98 -56.10 0.00
CA PRO A 68 -22.27 -54.85 -0.30
C PRO A 68 -22.14 -54.65 -1.80
N LEU A 69 -21.90 -53.42 -2.21
CA LEU A 69 -21.50 -53.11 -3.58
C LEU A 69 -20.19 -53.85 -3.89
N ARG A 70 -20.09 -54.33 -5.11
CA ARG A 70 -18.93 -55.11 -5.58
C ARG A 70 -17.71 -54.20 -5.78
N LEU A 71 -17.98 -52.97 -6.22
CA LEU A 71 -16.91 -51.98 -6.45
C LEU A 71 -16.79 -51.02 -5.28
N PRO A 72 -15.58 -50.65 -4.93
CA PRO A 72 -15.35 -49.65 -3.91
C PRO A 72 -15.82 -48.26 -4.35
N VAL A 73 -16.16 -47.42 -3.39
CA VAL A 73 -16.52 -46.00 -3.58
C VAL A 73 -15.34 -45.13 -3.17
N VAL A 74 -14.83 -44.34 -4.10
CA VAL A 74 -13.79 -43.33 -3.83
C VAL A 74 -14.41 -41.94 -3.84
N MET A 75 -14.25 -41.19 -2.73
CA MET A 75 -14.86 -39.88 -2.54
C MET A 75 -13.82 -38.79 -2.57
N LEU A 76 -13.95 -37.80 -3.45
CA LEU A 76 -13.14 -36.65 -3.61
C LEU A 76 -13.79 -35.44 -2.95
N HIS A 77 -13.10 -34.80 -2.02
CA HIS A 77 -13.61 -33.62 -1.30
C HIS A 77 -13.48 -32.35 -2.13
N GLY A 78 -14.18 -31.29 -1.69
CA GLY A 78 -14.08 -29.94 -2.23
C GLY A 78 -12.90 -29.13 -1.66
N SER A 79 -12.75 -27.92 -2.11
CA SER A 79 -11.77 -26.94 -1.61
C SER A 79 -12.50 -25.78 -0.88
N PRO A 80 -12.01 -25.28 0.24
CA PRO A 80 -10.73 -25.55 0.95
C PRO A 80 -10.84 -26.66 2.03
N VAL A 81 -11.87 -27.45 1.99
CA VAL A 81 -12.10 -28.55 2.95
C VAL A 81 -11.22 -29.77 2.63
N ALA A 82 -11.26 -30.77 3.49
CA ALA A 82 -10.53 -32.02 3.34
C ALA A 82 -11.51 -33.19 3.49
N SER A 83 -11.01 -34.42 3.53
CA SER A 83 -11.80 -35.62 3.73
C SER A 83 -12.74 -35.57 4.97
N ALA A 84 -12.40 -34.71 5.94
CA ALA A 84 -13.23 -34.49 7.12
C ALA A 84 -14.65 -34.01 6.79
N ALA A 85 -14.84 -33.26 5.71
CA ALA A 85 -16.16 -32.80 5.26
C ALA A 85 -17.01 -33.95 4.66
N MET A 86 -16.33 -35.00 4.18
CA MET A 86 -17.01 -36.17 3.62
C MET A 86 -17.40 -37.21 4.66
N ARG A 87 -16.96 -37.02 5.93
CA ARG A 87 -17.21 -38.01 7.01
C ARG A 87 -18.68 -38.36 7.24
N PRO A 88 -19.65 -37.43 7.22
CA PRO A 88 -21.06 -37.80 7.39
C PRO A 88 -21.51 -38.74 6.28
N LEU A 89 -21.25 -38.38 5.02
CA LEU A 89 -21.63 -39.23 3.87
C LEU A 89 -20.87 -40.57 3.86
N MET A 90 -19.57 -40.56 4.26
CA MET A 90 -18.78 -41.78 4.39
C MET A 90 -19.37 -42.78 5.39
N ARG A 91 -19.90 -42.31 6.54
CA ARG A 91 -20.53 -43.14 7.56
C ARG A 91 -21.85 -43.77 7.05
N GLU A 92 -22.61 -42.98 6.31
CA GLU A 92 -23.86 -43.48 5.71
C GLU A 92 -23.63 -44.59 4.69
N LEU A 93 -22.55 -44.54 3.91
CA LEU A 93 -22.23 -45.50 2.86
C LEU A 93 -21.35 -46.65 3.34
N HIS A 94 -20.68 -46.55 4.48
CA HIS A 94 -19.82 -47.60 5.02
C HIS A 94 -20.53 -48.95 5.22
N GLY A 95 -21.85 -48.97 5.50
CA GLY A 95 -22.62 -50.21 5.59
C GLY A 95 -22.74 -50.94 4.26
N ASP A 96 -22.69 -50.24 3.14
CA ASP A 96 -23.02 -50.79 1.82
C ASP A 96 -21.78 -51.02 0.92
N ALA A 97 -20.61 -50.36 1.21
CA ALA A 97 -19.47 -50.43 0.32
C ALA A 97 -18.15 -50.24 1.07
N ARG A 98 -17.03 -50.69 0.46
CA ARG A 98 -15.72 -50.21 0.84
C ARG A 98 -15.60 -48.74 0.41
N VAL A 99 -15.37 -47.83 1.35
CA VAL A 99 -15.32 -46.40 1.12
C VAL A 99 -13.92 -45.88 1.35
N ILE A 100 -13.35 -45.19 0.36
CA ILE A 100 -12.02 -44.64 0.40
C ILE A 100 -12.12 -43.12 0.20
N VAL A 101 -11.52 -42.32 1.11
CA VAL A 101 -11.61 -40.87 1.08
C VAL A 101 -10.23 -40.29 1.32
N PRO A 102 -9.48 -39.89 0.25
CA PRO A 102 -8.19 -39.25 0.40
C PRO A 102 -8.33 -37.80 0.83
N ASP A 103 -7.37 -37.31 1.59
CA ASP A 103 -7.04 -35.90 1.64
C ASP A 103 -6.15 -35.57 0.43
N LEU A 104 -6.67 -34.80 -0.51
CA LEU A 104 -5.93 -34.43 -1.72
C LEU A 104 -4.64 -33.68 -1.38
N PRO A 105 -3.55 -33.81 -2.19
CA PRO A 105 -2.30 -33.13 -1.95
C PRO A 105 -2.47 -31.62 -1.68
N GLY A 106 -1.78 -31.10 -0.68
CA GLY A 106 -1.94 -29.72 -0.24
C GLY A 106 -3.04 -29.49 0.80
N MET A 107 -3.87 -30.49 1.10
CA MET A 107 -5.05 -30.36 1.95
C MET A 107 -5.04 -31.40 3.08
N GLY A 108 -5.83 -31.14 4.12
CA GLY A 108 -6.03 -32.04 5.25
C GLY A 108 -4.74 -32.50 5.95
N SER A 109 -4.62 -33.81 6.13
CA SER A 109 -3.47 -34.48 6.73
C SER A 109 -2.39 -34.88 5.71
N SER A 110 -2.62 -34.66 4.42
CA SER A 110 -1.62 -34.91 3.37
C SER A 110 -0.53 -33.86 3.36
N THR A 111 0.55 -34.11 2.60
CA THR A 111 1.64 -33.14 2.43
C THR A 111 1.07 -31.79 2.01
N ARG A 112 1.29 -30.75 2.83
CA ARG A 112 0.67 -29.43 2.66
C ARG A 112 1.29 -28.59 1.55
N VAL A 113 2.62 -28.67 1.37
CA VAL A 113 3.33 -27.89 0.37
C VAL A 113 3.70 -28.81 -0.78
N VAL A 114 2.98 -28.65 -1.88
CA VAL A 114 3.17 -29.41 -3.13
C VAL A 114 3.53 -28.48 -4.28
N ALA A 115 4.14 -29.03 -5.30
CA ALA A 115 4.57 -28.25 -6.46
C ALA A 115 3.37 -27.72 -7.28
N ASP A 116 2.28 -28.50 -7.33
CA ASP A 116 1.11 -28.25 -8.16
C ASP A 116 -0.16 -28.64 -7.42
N TYR A 117 -1.15 -27.76 -7.41
CA TYR A 117 -2.47 -27.96 -6.79
C TYR A 117 -3.58 -28.11 -7.84
N SER A 118 -3.23 -28.35 -9.11
CA SER A 118 -4.17 -28.48 -10.20
C SER A 118 -5.02 -29.76 -10.12
N PHE A 119 -6.15 -29.76 -10.83
CA PHE A 119 -6.98 -30.97 -10.98
C PHE A 119 -6.17 -32.13 -11.58
N VAL A 120 -5.22 -31.83 -12.47
CA VAL A 120 -4.34 -32.82 -13.09
C VAL A 120 -3.45 -33.48 -12.04
N ALA A 121 -2.79 -32.68 -11.21
CA ALA A 121 -1.92 -33.21 -10.14
C ALA A 121 -2.70 -34.04 -9.12
N HIS A 122 -3.91 -33.59 -8.76
CA HIS A 122 -4.80 -34.34 -7.88
C HIS A 122 -5.29 -35.64 -8.51
N ALA A 123 -5.66 -35.64 -9.80
CA ALA A 123 -6.10 -36.84 -10.52
C ALA A 123 -5.00 -37.90 -10.56
N TYR A 124 -3.75 -37.53 -10.83
CA TYR A 124 -2.63 -38.46 -10.78
C TYR A 124 -2.37 -39.02 -9.38
N ALA A 125 -2.52 -38.21 -8.32
CA ALA A 125 -2.38 -38.69 -6.95
C ALA A 125 -3.49 -39.69 -6.58
N VAL A 126 -4.71 -39.48 -7.07
CA VAL A 126 -5.81 -40.44 -6.90
C VAL A 126 -5.56 -41.72 -7.71
N LEU A 127 -5.06 -41.60 -8.95
CA LEU A 127 -4.72 -42.79 -9.76
C LEU A 127 -3.63 -43.64 -9.08
N ASP A 128 -2.57 -43.01 -8.55
CA ASP A 128 -1.54 -43.72 -7.78
C ASP A 128 -2.10 -44.36 -6.51
N LEU A 129 -3.08 -43.74 -5.85
CA LEU A 129 -3.80 -44.35 -4.72
C LEU A 129 -4.55 -45.60 -5.16
N LEU A 130 -5.29 -45.55 -6.27
CA LEU A 130 -6.00 -46.72 -6.82
C LEU A 130 -5.02 -47.85 -7.11
N ASP A 131 -3.87 -47.56 -7.73
CA ASP A 131 -2.84 -48.52 -8.05
C ASP A 131 -2.24 -49.20 -6.80
N ARG A 132 -1.91 -48.37 -5.80
CA ARG A 132 -1.32 -48.85 -4.53
C ARG A 132 -2.28 -49.72 -3.72
N LEU A 133 -3.59 -49.43 -3.84
CA LEU A 133 -4.61 -50.21 -3.17
C LEU A 133 -5.15 -51.43 -4.01
N GLY A 134 -4.60 -51.65 -5.22
CA GLY A 134 -4.99 -52.71 -6.11
C GLY A 134 -6.43 -52.60 -6.62
N LEU A 135 -6.95 -51.36 -6.74
CA LEU A 135 -8.35 -51.12 -7.15
C LEU A 135 -8.43 -51.00 -8.66
N ALA A 136 -8.90 -52.03 -9.33
CA ALA A 136 -9.02 -52.07 -10.78
C ALA A 136 -10.11 -51.12 -11.31
N ARG A 137 -11.23 -50.98 -10.59
CA ARG A 137 -12.37 -50.16 -10.99
C ARG A 137 -13.14 -49.66 -9.76
N VAL A 138 -13.65 -48.43 -9.79
CA VAL A 138 -14.31 -47.78 -8.63
C VAL A 138 -15.55 -46.97 -9.04
N HIS A 139 -16.48 -46.76 -8.11
CA HIS A 139 -17.44 -45.66 -8.18
C HIS A 139 -16.79 -44.40 -7.68
N LEU A 140 -16.82 -43.33 -8.46
CA LEU A 140 -16.19 -42.06 -8.13
C LEU A 140 -17.25 -41.05 -7.65
N VAL A 141 -17.07 -40.52 -6.45
CA VAL A 141 -17.89 -39.45 -5.87
C VAL A 141 -17.12 -38.19 -5.79
N ALA A 142 -17.63 -37.11 -6.30
CA ALA A 142 -16.94 -35.85 -6.46
C ALA A 142 -17.77 -34.70 -5.90
N TYR A 143 -17.25 -34.07 -4.83
CA TYR A 143 -17.93 -32.96 -4.19
C TYR A 143 -17.23 -31.66 -4.57
N SER A 144 -18.01 -30.66 -5.04
CA SER A 144 -17.51 -29.30 -5.33
C SER A 144 -16.30 -29.35 -6.29
N MET A 145 -15.13 -28.83 -5.89
CA MET A 145 -13.86 -28.88 -6.61
C MET A 145 -13.47 -30.31 -7.04
N GLY A 146 -13.85 -31.31 -6.25
CA GLY A 146 -13.65 -32.73 -6.61
C GLY A 146 -14.25 -33.09 -7.97
N GLY A 147 -15.24 -32.35 -8.48
CA GLY A 147 -15.82 -32.51 -9.82
C GLY A 147 -14.79 -32.33 -10.93
N GLY A 148 -13.98 -31.28 -10.86
CA GLY A 148 -12.88 -31.05 -11.80
C GLY A 148 -11.83 -32.16 -11.75
N VAL A 149 -11.49 -32.64 -10.55
CA VAL A 149 -10.55 -33.78 -10.38
C VAL A 149 -11.12 -35.07 -10.96
N ALA A 150 -12.41 -35.36 -10.72
CA ALA A 150 -13.09 -36.56 -11.21
C ALA A 150 -13.15 -36.58 -12.75
N LEU A 151 -13.53 -35.47 -13.37
CA LEU A 151 -13.58 -35.36 -14.83
C LEU A 151 -12.19 -35.55 -15.45
N THR A 152 -11.16 -34.95 -14.83
CA THR A 152 -9.77 -35.13 -15.26
C THR A 152 -9.31 -36.58 -15.08
N LEU A 153 -9.64 -37.23 -13.97
CA LEU A 153 -9.28 -38.63 -13.72
C LEU A 153 -9.93 -39.56 -14.73
N VAL A 154 -11.20 -39.34 -15.06
CA VAL A 154 -11.91 -40.14 -16.10
C VAL A 154 -11.29 -39.94 -17.48
N HIS A 155 -10.81 -38.73 -17.78
CA HIS A 155 -10.11 -38.49 -19.03
C HIS A 155 -8.76 -39.24 -19.11
N ILE A 156 -8.02 -39.29 -18.00
CA ILE A 156 -6.71 -39.96 -17.92
C ILE A 156 -6.88 -41.51 -17.93
N ALA A 157 -7.86 -42.03 -17.19
CA ALA A 157 -8.04 -43.48 -16.99
C ALA A 157 -9.54 -43.87 -16.96
N PRO A 158 -10.23 -43.77 -18.10
CA PRO A 158 -11.69 -44.02 -18.17
C PRO A 158 -12.09 -45.44 -17.75
N GLU A 159 -11.25 -46.43 -18.00
CA GLU A 159 -11.45 -47.82 -17.63
C GLU A 159 -11.51 -48.08 -16.11
N ARG A 160 -10.89 -47.20 -15.34
CA ARG A 160 -10.82 -47.28 -13.87
C ARG A 160 -12.10 -46.80 -13.19
N ILE A 161 -13.01 -46.16 -13.92
CA ILE A 161 -14.21 -45.52 -13.36
C ILE A 161 -15.46 -46.21 -13.86
N ALA A 162 -16.24 -46.72 -12.92
CA ALA A 162 -17.50 -47.38 -13.21
C ALA A 162 -18.66 -46.38 -13.38
N SER A 163 -18.67 -45.35 -12.55
CA SER A 163 -19.65 -44.26 -12.58
C SER A 163 -19.14 -43.03 -11.86
N ILE A 164 -19.71 -41.86 -12.14
CA ILE A 164 -19.47 -40.62 -11.42
C ILE A 164 -20.76 -40.21 -10.66
N THR A 165 -20.62 -39.88 -9.38
CA THR A 165 -21.61 -39.09 -8.64
C THR A 165 -21.04 -37.71 -8.39
N MET A 166 -21.63 -36.69 -8.99
CA MET A 166 -21.23 -35.30 -8.85
C MET A 166 -22.15 -34.59 -7.87
N ILE A 167 -21.62 -34.13 -6.73
CA ILE A 167 -22.38 -33.45 -5.68
C ILE A 167 -21.95 -31.97 -5.64
N SER A 168 -22.86 -31.07 -6.00
CA SER A 168 -22.54 -29.61 -6.09
C SER A 168 -21.19 -29.35 -6.79
N GLY A 169 -20.92 -30.14 -7.87
CA GLY A 169 -19.59 -30.23 -8.45
C GLY A 169 -19.30 -29.13 -9.50
N LEU A 170 -18.02 -28.84 -9.69
CA LEU A 170 -17.52 -27.99 -10.77
C LEU A 170 -17.51 -28.76 -12.10
N GLY A 171 -17.70 -28.04 -13.21
CA GLY A 171 -17.64 -28.67 -14.52
C GLY A 171 -17.93 -27.74 -15.70
N VAL A 172 -18.53 -26.57 -15.46
CA VAL A 172 -18.84 -25.56 -16.48
C VAL A 172 -18.42 -24.19 -15.98
N GLU A 173 -17.23 -23.78 -16.40
CA GLU A 173 -16.58 -22.55 -15.91
C GLU A 173 -17.43 -21.29 -16.15
N GLU A 174 -18.20 -21.26 -17.23
CA GLU A 174 -19.05 -20.13 -17.60
C GLU A 174 -20.12 -19.80 -16.53
N LEU A 175 -20.53 -20.79 -15.74
CA LEU A 175 -21.53 -20.64 -14.69
C LEU A 175 -20.91 -20.59 -13.28
N GLU A 176 -19.59 -20.49 -13.19
CA GLU A 176 -18.86 -20.43 -11.92
C GLU A 176 -18.28 -19.04 -11.68
N LEU A 177 -18.23 -18.63 -10.44
CA LEU A 177 -17.65 -17.37 -9.93
C LEU A 177 -17.87 -16.18 -10.89
N LEU A 178 -16.86 -15.82 -11.70
CA LEU A 178 -16.90 -14.70 -12.63
C LEU A 178 -17.18 -15.13 -14.09
N GLY A 179 -17.32 -16.41 -14.33
CA GLY A 179 -17.64 -16.96 -15.65
C GLY A 179 -16.60 -16.74 -16.74
N ASP A 180 -15.35 -16.48 -16.35
CA ASP A 180 -14.24 -16.21 -17.28
C ASP A 180 -12.93 -16.65 -16.67
N HIS A 181 -12.21 -17.51 -17.42
CA HIS A 181 -10.96 -18.12 -16.97
C HIS A 181 -9.90 -17.09 -16.55
N ASN A 182 -9.60 -16.12 -17.40
CA ASN A 182 -8.53 -15.16 -17.14
C ASN A 182 -8.86 -14.27 -15.93
N LEU A 183 -10.13 -13.90 -15.79
CA LEU A 183 -10.59 -13.09 -14.67
C LEU A 183 -10.54 -13.87 -13.36
N ASN A 184 -11.03 -15.12 -13.36
CA ASN A 184 -10.94 -16.02 -12.20
C ASN A 184 -9.47 -16.27 -11.82
N HIS A 185 -8.63 -16.58 -12.79
CA HIS A 185 -7.20 -16.82 -12.59
C HIS A 185 -6.48 -15.59 -12.03
N THR A 186 -6.78 -14.39 -12.56
CA THR A 186 -6.25 -13.12 -12.04
C THR A 186 -6.70 -12.87 -10.60
N LEU A 187 -7.98 -13.10 -10.30
CA LEU A 187 -8.52 -12.94 -8.95
C LEU A 187 -7.81 -13.87 -7.96
N HIS A 188 -7.70 -15.15 -8.29
CA HIS A 188 -7.04 -16.13 -7.43
C HIS A 188 -5.53 -15.90 -7.33
N GLY A 189 -4.90 -15.39 -8.40
CA GLY A 189 -3.50 -14.94 -8.38
C GLY A 189 -3.28 -13.76 -7.43
N LEU A 190 -4.13 -12.75 -7.47
CA LEU A 190 -4.10 -11.62 -6.52
C LEU A 190 -4.40 -12.08 -5.08
N GLN A 191 -5.36 -12.98 -4.91
CA GLN A 191 -5.67 -13.57 -3.61
C GLN A 191 -4.47 -14.33 -3.05
N TYR A 192 -3.82 -15.17 -3.86
CA TYR A 192 -2.62 -15.90 -3.49
C TYR A 192 -1.47 -14.96 -3.09
N ALA A 193 -1.20 -13.95 -3.93
CA ALA A 193 -0.17 -12.96 -3.65
C ALA A 193 -0.46 -12.19 -2.35
N GLY A 194 -1.72 -11.81 -2.11
CA GLY A 194 -2.15 -11.15 -0.88
C GLY A 194 -2.00 -12.04 0.36
N ILE A 195 -2.44 -13.29 0.27
CA ILE A 195 -2.28 -14.28 1.36
C ILE A 195 -0.80 -14.49 1.66
N ARG A 196 0.03 -14.69 0.63
CA ARG A 196 1.49 -14.85 0.79
C ARG A 196 2.13 -13.62 1.41
N ALA A 197 1.77 -12.43 0.95
CA ALA A 197 2.29 -11.19 1.55
C ALA A 197 1.94 -11.09 3.04
N VAL A 198 0.71 -11.44 3.43
CA VAL A 198 0.30 -11.45 4.84
C VAL A 198 1.04 -12.53 5.62
N GLN A 199 1.14 -13.76 5.09
CA GLN A 199 1.86 -14.87 5.73
C GLN A 199 3.36 -14.61 5.89
N GLU A 200 3.99 -13.94 4.94
CA GLU A 200 5.43 -13.65 4.98
C GLU A 200 5.75 -12.38 5.78
N LEU A 201 4.85 -11.40 5.81
CA LEU A 201 5.08 -10.10 6.43
C LEU A 201 4.43 -9.93 7.80
N VAL A 202 3.51 -10.81 8.23
CA VAL A 202 2.86 -10.71 9.55
C VAL A 202 3.33 -11.82 10.46
N PRO A 203 3.86 -11.54 11.67
CA PRO A 203 4.17 -12.57 12.66
C PRO A 203 2.87 -13.24 13.15
N HIS A 204 2.60 -14.47 12.74
CA HIS A 204 1.34 -15.18 13.08
C HIS A 204 1.53 -16.59 13.67
N PHE A 205 2.73 -17.10 13.76
CA PHE A 205 3.08 -18.36 14.40
C PHE A 205 2.20 -19.55 13.95
N GLY A 206 1.82 -19.60 12.68
CA GLY A 206 1.01 -20.65 12.07
C GLY A 206 -0.51 -20.47 12.19
N VAL A 207 -1.01 -19.44 12.88
CA VAL A 207 -2.46 -19.22 13.03
C VAL A 207 -3.13 -18.97 11.68
N LEU A 208 -2.54 -18.13 10.83
CA LEU A 208 -3.09 -17.81 9.50
C LEU A 208 -2.96 -18.95 8.51
N ASP A 209 -2.06 -19.91 8.74
CA ASP A 209 -1.92 -21.08 7.87
C ASP A 209 -3.10 -22.07 8.02
N ARG A 210 -3.91 -21.92 9.07
CA ARG A 210 -5.11 -22.72 9.36
C ARG A 210 -6.41 -22.10 8.87
N PHE A 211 -6.33 -20.88 8.32
CA PHE A 211 -7.55 -20.18 7.87
C PHE A 211 -8.19 -20.88 6.66
N PRO A 212 -9.54 -20.96 6.54
CA PRO A 212 -10.23 -21.66 5.45
C PRO A 212 -9.80 -21.23 4.04
N LEU A 213 -9.63 -19.92 3.81
CA LEU A 213 -9.14 -19.37 2.54
C LEU A 213 -7.60 -19.27 2.53
N ASN A 214 -6.96 -20.39 2.79
CA ASN A 214 -5.50 -20.49 2.87
C ASN A 214 -4.84 -20.53 1.48
N THR A 215 -3.51 -20.65 1.50
CA THR A 215 -2.70 -20.74 0.27
C THR A 215 -3.13 -21.89 -0.65
N SER A 216 -3.52 -23.04 -0.07
CA SER A 216 -3.94 -24.22 -0.86
C SER A 216 -5.21 -23.95 -1.66
N TYR A 217 -6.17 -23.22 -1.07
CA TYR A 217 -7.38 -22.80 -1.79
C TYR A 217 -7.05 -21.90 -2.99
N ALA A 218 -6.29 -20.84 -2.74
CA ALA A 218 -5.95 -19.90 -3.80
C ALA A 218 -5.10 -20.56 -4.91
N ARG A 219 -4.14 -21.43 -4.52
CA ARG A 219 -3.30 -22.19 -5.45
C ARG A 219 -4.12 -23.21 -6.26
N ASN A 220 -5.08 -23.89 -5.64
CA ASN A 220 -5.91 -24.85 -6.34
C ASN A 220 -6.63 -24.23 -7.56
N PHE A 221 -7.26 -23.07 -7.37
CA PHE A 221 -7.92 -22.36 -8.47
C PHE A 221 -6.96 -21.60 -9.39
N LEU A 222 -5.78 -21.23 -8.90
CA LEU A 222 -4.76 -20.61 -9.72
C LEU A 222 -4.02 -21.62 -10.60
N ASP A 223 -3.73 -22.82 -10.09
CA ASP A 223 -3.00 -23.85 -10.80
C ASP A 223 -3.94 -24.68 -11.73
N SER A 224 -5.26 -24.70 -11.48
CA SER A 224 -6.23 -25.47 -12.26
C SER A 224 -6.73 -24.70 -13.49
N ASP A 225 -6.74 -25.38 -14.64
CA ASP A 225 -7.42 -24.90 -15.85
C ASP A 225 -8.82 -25.58 -15.92
N GLN A 226 -9.87 -24.76 -15.84
CA GLN A 226 -11.25 -25.23 -15.88
C GLN A 226 -11.84 -25.31 -17.29
N ARG A 227 -11.20 -24.68 -18.28
CA ARG A 227 -11.67 -24.61 -19.67
C ARG A 227 -11.91 -26.00 -20.32
N PRO A 228 -11.08 -27.02 -20.05
CA PRO A 228 -11.30 -28.35 -20.62
C PRO A 228 -12.54 -29.08 -20.05
N LEU A 229 -13.01 -28.72 -18.83
CA LEU A 229 -14.00 -29.50 -18.09
C LEU A 229 -15.32 -29.68 -18.85
N ARG A 230 -15.81 -28.66 -19.57
CA ARG A 230 -16.99 -28.75 -20.42
C ARG A 230 -16.81 -29.83 -21.48
N GLY A 231 -15.72 -29.82 -22.22
CA GLY A 231 -15.40 -30.81 -23.24
C GLY A 231 -15.27 -32.22 -22.66
N LEU A 232 -14.74 -32.36 -21.44
CA LEU A 232 -14.69 -33.64 -20.75
C LEU A 232 -16.08 -34.17 -20.40
N LEU A 233 -17.01 -33.32 -19.94
CA LEU A 233 -18.40 -33.66 -19.72
C LEU A 233 -19.11 -34.07 -21.02
N GLU A 234 -18.90 -33.34 -22.09
CA GLU A 234 -19.45 -33.63 -23.41
C GLU A 234 -18.97 -35.00 -23.96
N GLN A 235 -17.75 -35.39 -23.66
CA GLN A 235 -17.15 -36.65 -24.06
C GLN A 235 -17.49 -37.80 -23.12
N TYR A 236 -17.95 -37.53 -21.89
CA TYR A 236 -18.22 -38.57 -20.94
C TYR A 236 -19.37 -39.47 -21.37
N GLY A 237 -19.09 -40.76 -21.55
CA GLY A 237 -20.05 -41.74 -22.01
C GLY A 237 -20.66 -42.63 -20.93
N GLY A 238 -20.06 -42.64 -19.72
CA GLY A 238 -20.47 -43.53 -18.64
C GLY A 238 -21.70 -43.07 -17.84
N PRO A 239 -22.14 -43.83 -16.87
CA PRO A 239 -23.25 -43.46 -15.99
C PRO A 239 -22.89 -42.29 -15.07
N MET A 240 -23.80 -41.31 -14.92
CA MET A 240 -23.61 -40.15 -14.05
C MET A 240 -24.85 -39.85 -13.21
N LEU A 241 -24.63 -39.68 -11.91
CA LEU A 241 -25.60 -39.10 -10.98
C LEU A 241 -25.18 -37.69 -10.62
N ILE A 242 -26.06 -36.72 -10.76
CA ILE A 242 -25.85 -35.33 -10.35
C ILE A 242 -26.75 -35.02 -9.18
N VAL A 243 -26.18 -34.67 -8.03
CA VAL A 243 -26.90 -34.27 -6.82
C VAL A 243 -26.59 -32.82 -6.53
N HIS A 244 -27.61 -31.98 -6.38
CA HIS A 244 -27.39 -30.55 -6.21
C HIS A 244 -28.41 -29.93 -5.25
N GLY A 245 -27.94 -28.89 -4.51
CA GLY A 245 -28.78 -28.09 -3.65
C GLY A 245 -29.58 -27.04 -4.42
N SER A 246 -30.88 -26.91 -4.13
CA SER A 246 -31.75 -25.95 -4.80
C SER A 246 -31.29 -24.47 -4.59
N ASP A 247 -30.62 -24.21 -3.47
CA ASP A 247 -30.22 -22.89 -3.01
C ASP A 247 -28.69 -22.77 -2.93
N ASP A 248 -27.95 -23.54 -3.71
CA ASP A 248 -26.49 -23.49 -3.75
C ASP A 248 -26.01 -22.15 -4.30
N GLY A 249 -25.39 -21.35 -3.42
CA GLY A 249 -24.86 -20.04 -3.74
C GLY A 249 -23.38 -20.04 -4.15
N LEU A 250 -22.69 -21.19 -4.05
CA LEU A 250 -21.28 -21.32 -4.44
C LEU A 250 -21.14 -21.91 -5.84
N VAL A 251 -21.81 -23.04 -6.09
CA VAL A 251 -21.99 -23.60 -7.44
C VAL A 251 -23.43 -23.40 -7.80
N PRO A 252 -23.79 -22.48 -8.68
CA PRO A 252 -25.19 -22.14 -8.94
C PRO A 252 -25.98 -23.34 -9.48
N PRO A 253 -27.28 -23.49 -9.15
CA PRO A 253 -28.16 -24.55 -9.68
C PRO A 253 -28.19 -24.60 -11.22
N ALA A 254 -27.87 -23.48 -11.88
CA ALA A 254 -27.74 -23.45 -13.33
C ALA A 254 -26.60 -24.36 -13.83
N ALA A 255 -25.51 -24.49 -13.07
CA ALA A 255 -24.41 -25.39 -13.41
C ALA A 255 -24.88 -26.86 -13.44
N ALA A 256 -25.61 -27.28 -12.42
CA ALA A 256 -26.17 -28.66 -12.40
C ALA A 256 -27.14 -28.91 -13.55
N ARG A 257 -27.98 -27.93 -13.91
CA ARG A 257 -28.87 -28.05 -15.09
C ARG A 257 -28.06 -28.17 -16.38
N GLU A 258 -26.97 -27.40 -16.48
CA GLU A 258 -26.10 -27.45 -17.64
C GLU A 258 -25.30 -28.76 -17.70
N HIS A 259 -24.80 -29.28 -16.57
CA HIS A 259 -24.21 -30.62 -16.50
C HIS A 259 -25.19 -31.69 -16.98
N ALA A 260 -26.43 -31.64 -16.50
CA ALA A 260 -27.47 -32.60 -16.92
C ALA A 260 -27.87 -32.43 -18.40
N ARG A 261 -27.77 -31.22 -18.95
CA ARG A 261 -28.03 -30.96 -20.37
C ARG A 261 -26.92 -31.58 -21.24
N ILE A 262 -25.65 -31.35 -20.94
CA ILE A 262 -24.51 -31.82 -21.75
C ILE A 262 -24.18 -33.30 -21.52
N VAL A 263 -24.63 -33.89 -20.40
CA VAL A 263 -24.52 -35.32 -20.11
C VAL A 263 -25.89 -35.98 -20.21
N PRO A 264 -26.36 -36.35 -21.44
CA PRO A 264 -27.75 -36.74 -21.66
C PRO A 264 -28.19 -38.01 -20.91
N GLN A 265 -27.26 -38.89 -20.53
CA GLN A 265 -27.52 -40.09 -19.72
C GLN A 265 -27.58 -39.84 -18.22
N SER A 266 -27.25 -38.58 -17.76
CA SER A 266 -27.21 -38.31 -16.33
C SER A 266 -28.58 -38.30 -15.67
N ARG A 267 -28.64 -38.72 -14.40
CA ARG A 267 -29.77 -38.51 -13.50
C ARG A 267 -29.47 -37.28 -12.61
N LEU A 268 -30.34 -36.27 -12.65
CA LEU A 268 -30.26 -35.09 -11.82
C LEU A 268 -31.26 -35.15 -10.68
N VAL A 269 -30.77 -35.01 -9.46
CA VAL A 269 -31.56 -35.04 -8.23
C VAL A 269 -31.35 -33.73 -7.49
N TRP A 270 -32.46 -33.11 -7.09
CA TRP A 270 -32.44 -31.86 -6.32
C TRP A 270 -32.77 -32.14 -4.86
N PHE A 271 -31.99 -31.55 -3.97
CA PHE A 271 -32.35 -31.52 -2.55
C PHE A 271 -32.53 -30.07 -2.09
N PRO A 272 -33.41 -29.81 -1.11
CA PRO A 272 -33.50 -28.50 -0.46
C PRO A 272 -32.21 -28.26 0.29
N GLY A 273 -31.66 -27.04 0.16
CA GLY A 273 -30.45 -26.62 0.84
C GLY A 273 -29.39 -26.07 -0.09
N GLY A 274 -28.25 -25.67 0.50
CA GLY A 274 -27.16 -25.02 -0.15
C GLY A 274 -26.04 -25.95 -0.62
N HIS A 275 -24.81 -25.44 -0.59
CA HIS A 275 -23.63 -26.18 -1.08
C HIS A 275 -23.21 -27.38 -0.22
N LEU A 276 -23.56 -27.40 1.07
CA LEU A 276 -23.04 -28.38 2.04
C LEU A 276 -23.85 -29.66 2.16
N LEU A 277 -24.47 -30.12 1.09
CA LEU A 277 -25.34 -31.33 1.08
C LEU A 277 -24.69 -32.57 1.69
N VAL A 278 -23.39 -32.77 1.52
CA VAL A 278 -22.66 -33.92 2.08
C VAL A 278 -22.58 -33.86 3.62
N ILE A 279 -22.89 -32.70 4.22
CA ILE A 279 -22.92 -32.48 5.68
C ILE A 279 -24.34 -32.38 6.17
N ASP A 280 -25.18 -31.61 5.47
CA ASP A 280 -26.54 -31.27 5.91
C ASP A 280 -27.56 -32.39 5.67
N HIS A 281 -27.39 -33.17 4.58
CA HIS A 281 -28.30 -34.22 4.17
C HIS A 281 -27.57 -35.49 3.70
N PRO A 282 -26.60 -36.03 4.45
CA PRO A 282 -25.77 -37.15 4.02
C PRO A 282 -26.57 -38.42 3.77
N GLU A 283 -27.64 -38.65 4.54
CA GLU A 283 -28.54 -39.82 4.42
C GLU A 283 -29.29 -39.81 3.10
N LEU A 284 -29.82 -38.67 2.66
CA LEU A 284 -30.54 -38.53 1.39
C LEU A 284 -29.57 -38.72 0.21
N VAL A 285 -28.39 -38.11 0.27
CA VAL A 285 -27.36 -38.27 -0.76
C VAL A 285 -26.91 -39.73 -0.85
N ALA A 286 -26.67 -40.39 0.30
CA ALA A 286 -26.29 -41.80 0.35
C ALA A 286 -27.40 -42.72 -0.21
N GLY A 287 -28.67 -42.40 0.06
CA GLY A 287 -29.83 -43.14 -0.48
C GLY A 287 -29.83 -43.17 -1.99
N GLU A 288 -29.70 -42.00 -2.64
CA GLU A 288 -29.64 -41.91 -4.11
C GLU A 288 -28.40 -42.60 -4.68
N MET A 289 -27.27 -42.47 -4.01
CA MET A 289 -26.06 -43.15 -4.44
C MET A 289 -26.14 -44.66 -4.37
N ARG A 290 -26.77 -45.24 -3.32
CA ARG A 290 -26.97 -46.69 -3.20
C ARG A 290 -27.79 -47.24 -4.38
N ILE A 291 -28.89 -46.57 -4.70
CA ILE A 291 -29.75 -46.96 -5.83
C ILE A 291 -28.95 -46.90 -7.12
N PHE A 292 -28.24 -45.75 -7.36
CA PHE A 292 -27.51 -45.54 -8.58
C PHE A 292 -26.34 -46.51 -8.75
N CYS A 293 -25.51 -46.75 -7.72
CA CYS A 293 -24.40 -47.70 -7.81
C CYS A 293 -24.88 -49.12 -8.06
N ARG A 294 -25.98 -49.56 -7.43
CA ARG A 294 -26.58 -50.88 -7.70
C ARG A 294 -27.12 -51.00 -9.13
N GLU A 295 -27.71 -49.94 -9.69
CA GLU A 295 -28.12 -49.90 -11.11
C GLU A 295 -26.92 -50.01 -12.05
N VAL A 296 -25.78 -49.32 -11.73
CA VAL A 296 -24.55 -49.40 -12.51
C VAL A 296 -23.98 -50.82 -12.49
N GLU A 297 -23.87 -51.45 -11.30
CA GLU A 297 -23.35 -52.81 -11.15
C GLU A 297 -24.24 -53.88 -11.78
N ALA A 298 -25.53 -53.59 -11.86
CA ALA A 298 -26.48 -54.46 -12.55
C ALA A 298 -26.58 -54.20 -14.05
N GLY A 299 -25.79 -53.26 -14.61
CA GLY A 299 -25.82 -52.90 -16.02
C GLY A 299 -27.10 -52.18 -16.48
N ARG A 300 -27.89 -51.63 -15.54
CA ARG A 300 -29.16 -50.94 -15.84
C ARG A 300 -29.04 -49.42 -15.90
N ALA A 301 -27.94 -48.85 -15.42
CA ALA A 301 -27.72 -47.41 -15.47
C ALA A 301 -27.53 -46.93 -16.93
N ALA A 302 -28.14 -45.81 -17.25
CA ALA A 302 -28.02 -45.22 -18.59
C ALA A 302 -26.58 -44.82 -18.91
N VAL A 303 -26.12 -45.12 -20.13
CA VAL A 303 -24.88 -44.67 -20.74
C VAL A 303 -25.23 -43.79 -21.93
N ARG A 304 -24.26 -43.01 -22.44
CA ARG A 304 -24.53 -42.07 -23.54
C ARG A 304 -25.14 -42.74 -24.78
N ALA A 305 -24.69 -43.97 -25.09
CA ALA A 305 -25.23 -44.77 -26.19
C ALA A 305 -26.69 -45.13 -26.05
N THR A 306 -27.24 -45.21 -24.83
CA THR A 306 -28.63 -45.57 -24.53
C THR A 306 -29.43 -44.36 -24.03
N ALA A 307 -28.92 -43.15 -24.11
CA ALA A 307 -29.62 -41.96 -23.65
C ALA A 307 -30.76 -41.56 -24.58
N ASP A 308 -31.73 -40.83 -24.03
CA ASP A 308 -32.88 -40.31 -24.77
C ASP A 308 -32.42 -39.45 -25.96
N PRO A 309 -32.86 -39.71 -27.21
CA PRO A 309 -32.49 -38.92 -28.40
C PRO A 309 -32.77 -37.44 -28.26
N VAL A 310 -33.83 -37.02 -27.57
CA VAL A 310 -34.16 -35.61 -27.34
C VAL A 310 -33.08 -34.96 -26.46
N ARG A 311 -32.63 -35.69 -25.41
CA ARG A 311 -31.54 -35.21 -24.55
C ARG A 311 -30.20 -35.16 -25.27
N ILE A 312 -29.92 -36.10 -26.17
CA ILE A 312 -28.72 -36.11 -27.02
C ILE A 312 -28.73 -34.87 -27.94
N GLN A 313 -29.86 -34.55 -28.57
CA GLN A 313 -30.02 -33.38 -29.40
C GLN A 313 -29.82 -32.09 -28.57
N ALA A 314 -30.41 -32.00 -27.40
CA ALA A 314 -30.23 -30.88 -26.50
C ALA A 314 -28.77 -30.71 -26.02
N ALA A 315 -28.06 -31.85 -25.82
CA ALA A 315 -26.65 -31.82 -25.44
C ALA A 315 -25.73 -31.24 -26.54
N ALA A 316 -26.09 -31.42 -27.82
CA ALA A 316 -25.35 -30.92 -28.97
C ALA A 316 -25.52 -29.42 -29.21
N MET A 317 -26.51 -28.78 -28.58
CA MET A 317 -26.71 -27.33 -28.71
C MET A 317 -25.59 -26.52 -28.00
N PRO A 318 -25.06 -25.45 -28.63
CA PRO A 318 -24.09 -24.63 -27.97
C PRO A 318 -24.66 -23.94 -26.72
N PHE A 319 -23.77 -23.60 -25.77
CA PHE A 319 -24.15 -22.85 -24.59
C PHE A 319 -24.60 -21.43 -24.94
N ASP A 320 -25.79 -21.05 -24.54
CA ASP A 320 -26.30 -19.68 -24.68
C ASP A 320 -26.63 -19.11 -23.29
N TRP A 321 -25.91 -18.08 -22.89
CA TRP A 321 -26.13 -17.33 -21.64
C TRP A 321 -27.57 -16.81 -21.49
N ARG A 322 -28.23 -16.48 -22.62
CA ARG A 322 -29.59 -15.95 -22.63
C ARG A 322 -30.63 -17.01 -22.28
N VAL A 323 -30.33 -18.27 -22.56
CA VAL A 323 -31.20 -19.39 -22.33
C VAL A 323 -30.81 -20.16 -21.04
N HIS A 324 -29.53 -20.42 -20.84
CA HIS A 324 -28.98 -21.32 -19.81
C HIS A 324 -28.32 -20.58 -18.64
N GLY A 325 -28.06 -19.24 -18.78
CA GLY A 325 -27.45 -18.45 -17.73
C GLY A 325 -28.35 -18.29 -16.50
N MET A 326 -27.75 -17.79 -15.42
CA MET A 326 -28.44 -17.54 -14.16
C MET A 326 -29.58 -16.52 -14.37
N ARG A 327 -30.80 -16.99 -14.47
CA ARG A 327 -32.00 -16.16 -14.57
C ARG A 327 -32.88 -16.40 -13.36
N GLY A 328 -33.26 -15.34 -12.71
CA GLY A 328 -34.23 -15.32 -11.64
C GLY A 328 -34.18 -13.97 -10.91
N PRO A 329 -35.29 -13.51 -10.36
CA PRO A 329 -35.34 -12.29 -9.59
C PRO A 329 -34.35 -12.30 -8.43
N GLY A 330 -34.07 -13.46 -7.84
CA GLY A 330 -33.09 -13.61 -6.76
C GLY A 330 -31.64 -13.30 -7.18
N PHE A 331 -31.19 -13.77 -8.34
CA PHE A 331 -29.84 -13.48 -8.84
C PHE A 331 -29.68 -12.01 -9.23
N ALA A 332 -30.64 -11.45 -9.98
CA ALA A 332 -30.61 -10.05 -10.36
C ALA A 332 -30.56 -9.13 -9.11
N THR A 333 -31.31 -9.49 -8.07
CA THR A 333 -31.33 -8.76 -6.80
C THR A 333 -29.99 -8.91 -6.08
N SER A 334 -29.44 -10.13 -5.96
CA SER A 334 -28.14 -10.37 -5.33
C SER A 334 -27.02 -9.63 -6.04
N ALA A 335 -26.98 -9.66 -7.36
CA ALA A 335 -26.02 -8.95 -8.17
C ALA A 335 -26.16 -7.43 -8.00
N ALA A 336 -27.38 -6.90 -7.98
CA ALA A 336 -27.64 -5.48 -7.74
C ALA A 336 -27.18 -5.05 -6.33
N VAL A 337 -27.44 -5.86 -5.31
CA VAL A 337 -26.98 -5.60 -3.93
C VAL A 337 -25.44 -5.64 -3.85
N PHE A 338 -24.82 -6.65 -4.46
CA PHE A 338 -23.36 -6.76 -4.50
C PHE A 338 -22.70 -5.56 -5.20
N LEU A 339 -23.22 -5.19 -6.37
CA LEU A 339 -22.77 -4.01 -7.10
C LEU A 339 -22.97 -2.73 -6.28
N GLY A 340 -24.11 -2.62 -5.59
CA GLY A 340 -24.38 -1.50 -4.69
C GLY A 340 -23.36 -1.43 -3.54
N LEU A 341 -23.04 -2.54 -2.90
CA LEU A 341 -22.00 -2.59 -1.86
C LEU A 341 -20.61 -2.27 -2.42
N ALA A 342 -20.29 -2.77 -3.63
CA ALA A 342 -19.02 -2.50 -4.30
C ALA A 342 -18.81 -1.00 -4.58
N THR A 343 -19.89 -0.23 -4.82
CA THR A 343 -19.79 1.22 -5.02
C THR A 343 -19.32 1.97 -3.76
N LEU A 344 -19.49 1.41 -2.57
CA LEU A 344 -18.98 2.00 -1.33
C LEU A 344 -17.45 1.99 -1.28
N ALA A 345 -16.81 1.03 -1.95
CA ALA A 345 -15.35 0.97 -2.09
C ALA A 345 -14.88 1.84 -3.26
N SER A 346 -15.52 1.72 -4.43
CA SER A 346 -15.22 2.53 -5.62
C SER A 346 -16.42 2.54 -6.57
N GLU A 347 -17.10 3.68 -6.68
CA GLU A 347 -18.27 3.82 -7.53
C GLU A 347 -17.96 3.67 -9.01
N ASP A 348 -16.85 4.26 -9.47
CA ASP A 348 -16.49 4.22 -10.89
C ASP A 348 -16.10 2.80 -11.31
N LEU A 349 -15.31 2.09 -10.49
CA LEU A 349 -14.95 0.70 -10.76
C LEU A 349 -16.17 -0.21 -10.71
N ALA A 350 -17.05 -0.04 -9.73
CA ALA A 350 -18.26 -0.85 -9.62
C ALA A 350 -19.22 -0.61 -10.82
N SER A 351 -19.37 0.65 -11.26
CA SER A 351 -20.20 1.00 -12.42
C SER A 351 -19.63 0.46 -13.74
N LEU A 352 -18.30 0.50 -13.90
CA LEU A 352 -17.64 -0.10 -15.07
C LEU A 352 -17.78 -1.62 -15.06
N SER A 353 -17.57 -2.26 -13.89
CA SER A 353 -17.77 -3.71 -13.73
C SER A 353 -19.22 -4.12 -13.99
N ALA A 354 -20.20 -3.32 -13.55
CA ALA A 354 -21.62 -3.51 -13.85
C ALA A 354 -21.88 -3.49 -15.36
N GLY A 355 -21.29 -2.54 -16.08
CA GLY A 355 -21.39 -2.46 -17.54
C GLY A 355 -20.77 -3.68 -18.24
N LEU A 356 -19.64 -4.17 -17.77
CA LEU A 356 -19.03 -5.41 -18.29
C LEU A 356 -19.90 -6.64 -18.07
N LEU A 357 -20.55 -6.76 -16.90
CA LEU A 357 -21.52 -7.83 -16.63
C LEU A 357 -22.75 -7.72 -17.52
N VAL A 358 -23.20 -6.50 -17.83
CA VAL A 358 -24.29 -6.28 -18.79
C VAL A 358 -23.86 -6.67 -20.20
N ALA A 359 -22.64 -6.30 -20.64
CA ALA A 359 -22.09 -6.69 -21.94
C ALA A 359 -22.07 -8.20 -22.14
N ARG A 360 -21.77 -8.95 -21.08
CA ARG A 360 -21.79 -10.43 -21.06
C ARG A 360 -23.21 -11.02 -21.01
N GLY A 361 -24.24 -10.20 -20.77
CA GLY A 361 -25.60 -10.69 -20.57
C GLY A 361 -25.81 -11.37 -19.21
N ALA A 362 -24.85 -11.30 -18.30
CA ALA A 362 -24.94 -11.89 -16.96
C ALA A 362 -25.97 -11.17 -16.07
N VAL A 363 -26.10 -9.86 -16.23
CA VAL A 363 -27.06 -9.02 -15.50
C VAL A 363 -27.72 -8.06 -16.47
N GLY A 364 -29.02 -7.82 -16.31
CA GLY A 364 -29.73 -6.81 -17.11
C GLY A 364 -29.28 -5.39 -16.79
N PHE A 365 -29.31 -4.51 -17.78
CA PHE A 365 -28.91 -3.09 -17.62
C PHE A 365 -29.64 -2.38 -16.48
N GLY A 366 -30.96 -2.62 -16.35
CA GLY A 366 -31.79 -2.02 -15.30
C GLY A 366 -31.35 -2.39 -13.89
N PRO A 367 -31.29 -3.67 -13.53
CA PRO A 367 -30.82 -4.14 -12.22
C PRO A 367 -29.39 -3.73 -11.90
N ALA A 368 -28.46 -3.82 -12.86
CA ALA A 368 -27.07 -3.43 -12.68
C ALA A 368 -26.95 -1.93 -12.36
N THR A 369 -27.66 -1.10 -13.14
CA THR A 369 -27.68 0.36 -12.95
C THR A 369 -28.37 0.74 -11.63
N ALA A 370 -29.50 0.11 -11.30
CA ALA A 370 -30.24 0.37 -10.07
C ALA A 370 -29.41 0.01 -8.83
N GLY A 371 -28.70 -1.14 -8.85
CA GLY A 371 -27.81 -1.54 -7.79
C GLY A 371 -26.68 -0.52 -7.55
N CYS A 372 -25.96 -0.16 -8.60
CA CYS A 372 -24.92 0.86 -8.52
C CYS A 372 -25.46 2.22 -8.04
N LEU A 373 -26.58 2.67 -8.62
CA LEU A 373 -27.20 3.95 -8.24
C LEU A 373 -27.64 3.96 -6.77
N GLY A 374 -28.26 2.88 -6.30
CA GLY A 374 -28.67 2.74 -4.89
C GLY A 374 -27.50 2.81 -3.94
N GLY A 375 -26.42 2.07 -4.23
CA GLY A 375 -25.20 2.08 -3.40
C GLY A 375 -24.48 3.43 -3.43
N ILE A 376 -24.43 4.10 -4.57
CA ILE A 376 -23.90 5.46 -4.73
C ILE A 376 -24.71 6.47 -3.91
N VAL A 377 -26.04 6.43 -4.03
CA VAL A 377 -26.93 7.33 -3.26
C VAL A 377 -26.74 7.11 -1.77
N LEU A 378 -26.62 5.86 -1.33
CA LEU A 378 -26.34 5.53 0.08
C LEU A 378 -24.98 6.08 0.53
N GLY A 379 -23.91 5.82 -0.24
CA GLY A 379 -22.55 6.25 0.09
C GLY A 379 -22.42 7.78 0.17
N ASP A 380 -23.01 8.49 -0.80
CA ASP A 380 -23.01 9.95 -0.85
C ASP A 380 -23.83 10.56 0.31
N MET A 381 -24.96 9.93 0.66
CA MET A 381 -25.75 10.32 1.81
C MET A 381 -25.00 10.10 3.12
N LEU A 382 -24.32 8.95 3.27
CA LEU A 382 -23.51 8.67 4.47
C LEU A 382 -22.37 9.70 4.62
N LEU A 383 -21.76 10.09 3.51
CA LEU A 383 -20.69 11.08 3.49
C LEU A 383 -21.21 12.48 3.91
N PHE A 384 -22.37 12.88 3.41
CA PHE A 384 -23.04 14.12 3.83
C PHE A 384 -23.39 14.10 5.32
N LEU A 385 -23.97 12.99 5.80
CA LEU A 385 -24.34 12.83 7.21
C LEU A 385 -23.11 12.80 8.12
N ALA A 386 -22.03 12.15 7.67
CA ALA A 386 -20.75 12.19 8.37
C ALA A 386 -20.24 13.63 8.52
N GLY A 387 -20.32 14.45 7.45
CA GLY A 387 -20.01 15.88 7.53
C GLY A 387 -20.89 16.63 8.54
N ARG A 388 -22.19 16.33 8.54
CA ARG A 388 -23.17 17.00 9.40
C ARG A 388 -23.01 16.65 10.89
N TRP A 389 -22.77 15.38 11.21
CA TRP A 389 -22.70 14.90 12.60
C TRP A 389 -21.32 15.06 13.21
N LEU A 390 -20.29 14.79 12.44
CA LEU A 390 -18.93 14.81 12.94
C LEU A 390 -18.25 16.18 12.80
N GLY A 391 -18.73 17.00 11.86
CA GLY A 391 -18.26 18.36 11.62
C GLY A 391 -16.75 18.44 11.31
N ALA A 392 -16.18 19.64 11.38
CA ALA A 392 -14.76 19.87 11.10
C ALA A 392 -13.80 19.14 12.08
N ARG A 393 -14.28 18.74 13.27
CA ARG A 393 -13.47 18.01 14.26
C ARG A 393 -13.04 16.63 13.75
N ALA A 394 -13.85 15.97 12.92
CA ALA A 394 -13.54 14.66 12.35
C ALA A 394 -12.31 14.70 11.44
N LEU A 395 -12.08 15.82 10.75
CA LEU A 395 -10.95 15.98 9.81
C LEU A 395 -9.58 15.89 10.51
N ARG A 396 -9.54 16.05 11.83
CA ARG A 396 -8.33 15.92 12.65
C ARG A 396 -8.08 14.47 13.12
N ARG A 397 -9.06 13.57 13.01
CA ARG A 397 -8.99 12.18 13.48
C ARG A 397 -8.82 11.20 12.32
N ARG A 398 -8.10 10.10 12.55
CA ARG A 398 -8.08 8.93 11.66
C ARG A 398 -9.41 8.16 11.77
N PRO A 399 -9.99 7.60 10.67
CA PRO A 399 -9.41 7.50 9.31
C PRO A 399 -9.71 8.70 8.39
N PHE A 400 -10.59 9.66 8.77
CA PHE A 400 -11.05 10.74 7.88
C PHE A 400 -9.91 11.58 7.30
N ARG A 401 -8.84 11.83 8.07
CA ARG A 401 -7.64 12.55 7.62
C ARG A 401 -6.94 11.91 6.42
N TRP A 402 -7.15 10.62 6.17
CA TRP A 402 -6.53 9.93 5.04
C TRP A 402 -7.22 10.25 3.71
N PHE A 403 -8.53 10.48 3.76
CA PHE A 403 -9.39 10.65 2.58
C PHE A 403 -9.83 12.11 2.38
N LEU A 404 -9.95 12.87 3.46
CA LEU A 404 -10.46 14.24 3.45
C LEU A 404 -9.40 15.20 3.99
N ARG A 405 -8.88 16.07 3.11
CA ARG A 405 -7.96 17.13 3.52
C ARG A 405 -8.76 18.34 4.02
N PRO A 406 -8.46 18.87 5.23
CA PRO A 406 -9.17 20.01 5.80
C PRO A 406 -9.27 21.20 4.84
N GLU A 407 -8.18 21.51 4.15
CA GLU A 407 -8.12 22.64 3.21
C GLU A 407 -9.03 22.45 1.98
N SER A 408 -9.28 21.21 1.58
CA SER A 408 -10.19 20.92 0.48
C SER A 408 -11.65 21.12 0.93
N VAL A 409 -11.97 20.73 2.15
CA VAL A 409 -13.30 20.91 2.73
C VAL A 409 -13.62 22.40 2.92
N GLU A 410 -12.67 23.19 3.44
CA GLU A 410 -12.81 24.63 3.61
C GLU A 410 -13.02 25.36 2.29
N ARG A 411 -12.27 24.97 1.25
CA ARG A 411 -12.46 25.52 -0.11
C ARG A 411 -13.83 25.20 -0.69
N CYS A 412 -14.30 23.96 -0.51
CA CYS A 412 -15.64 23.57 -0.94
C CYS A 412 -16.70 24.36 -0.18
N ALA A 413 -16.51 24.58 1.13
CA ALA A 413 -17.40 25.43 1.94
C ALA A 413 -17.45 26.88 1.43
N ALA A 414 -16.32 27.45 1.01
CA ALA A 414 -16.27 28.76 0.38
C ALA A 414 -16.99 28.81 -0.97
N LEU A 415 -16.85 27.75 -1.79
CA LEU A 415 -17.57 27.61 -3.05
C LEU A 415 -19.09 27.53 -2.84
N PHE A 416 -19.56 26.85 -1.79
CA PHE A 416 -20.98 26.80 -1.44
C PHE A 416 -21.54 28.18 -1.11
N ARG A 417 -20.79 29.02 -0.39
CA ARG A 417 -21.20 30.40 -0.10
C ARG A 417 -21.32 31.25 -1.35
N ARG A 418 -20.55 31.01 -2.38
CA ARG A 418 -20.52 31.77 -3.65
C ARG A 418 -21.50 31.26 -4.69
N ARG A 419 -21.61 29.94 -4.87
CA ARG A 419 -22.36 29.31 -5.99
C ARG A 419 -23.53 28.42 -5.56
N GLY A 420 -23.79 28.31 -4.25
CA GLY A 420 -24.91 27.51 -3.71
C GLY A 420 -24.76 25.99 -3.99
N ALA A 421 -25.91 25.31 -4.02
CA ALA A 421 -25.97 23.86 -4.12
C ALA A 421 -25.57 23.29 -5.49
N VAL A 422 -25.48 24.11 -6.53
CA VAL A 422 -25.02 23.67 -7.88
C VAL A 422 -23.63 23.06 -7.84
N VAL A 423 -22.79 23.46 -6.87
CA VAL A 423 -21.46 22.88 -6.66
C VAL A 423 -21.53 21.38 -6.39
N VAL A 424 -22.59 20.87 -5.77
CA VAL A 424 -22.82 19.43 -5.53
C VAL A 424 -22.93 18.68 -6.84
N LEU A 425 -23.73 19.19 -7.77
CA LEU A 425 -23.92 18.58 -9.09
C LEU A 425 -22.62 18.56 -9.89
N VAL A 426 -21.90 19.69 -9.96
CA VAL A 426 -20.66 19.81 -10.74
C VAL A 426 -19.52 18.98 -10.13
N ALA A 427 -19.46 18.86 -8.80
CA ALA A 427 -18.41 18.11 -8.12
C ALA A 427 -18.38 16.63 -8.50
N ARG A 428 -19.49 16.05 -8.94
CA ARG A 428 -19.57 14.65 -9.38
C ARG A 428 -18.79 14.40 -10.66
N PHE A 429 -18.83 15.34 -11.59
CA PHE A 429 -18.13 15.26 -12.86
C PHE A 429 -16.64 15.66 -12.76
N MET A 430 -16.19 16.08 -11.57
CA MET A 430 -14.80 16.49 -11.32
C MET A 430 -14.08 15.50 -10.40
N PRO A 431 -13.14 14.70 -10.92
CA PRO A 431 -12.41 13.71 -10.13
C PRO A 431 -11.74 14.29 -8.88
N GLY A 432 -11.99 13.67 -7.73
CA GLY A 432 -11.39 14.05 -6.45
C GLY A 432 -12.05 15.21 -5.71
N LEU A 433 -13.07 15.88 -6.29
CA LEU A 433 -13.83 16.94 -5.61
C LEU A 433 -15.07 16.45 -4.88
N ARG A 434 -15.63 15.30 -5.25
CA ARG A 434 -16.86 14.77 -4.67
C ARG A 434 -16.77 14.58 -3.15
N LEU A 435 -15.81 13.81 -2.68
CA LEU A 435 -15.64 13.51 -1.25
C LEU A 435 -15.56 14.78 -0.38
N PRO A 436 -14.64 15.74 -0.65
CA PRO A 436 -14.58 16.97 0.13
C PRO A 436 -15.80 17.86 -0.02
N THR A 437 -16.45 17.87 -1.20
CA THR A 437 -17.63 18.68 -1.46
C THR A 437 -18.85 18.18 -0.69
N TYR A 438 -19.12 16.89 -0.71
CA TYR A 438 -20.30 16.31 -0.04
C TYR A 438 -20.14 16.34 1.48
N PHE A 439 -18.92 16.04 1.98
CA PHE A 439 -18.63 16.24 3.40
C PHE A 439 -18.77 17.71 3.83
N ALA A 440 -18.25 18.66 3.03
CA ALA A 440 -18.37 20.08 3.31
C ALA A 440 -19.81 20.55 3.29
N ALA A 441 -20.64 20.02 2.39
CA ALA A 441 -22.07 20.34 2.37
C ALA A 441 -22.76 19.99 3.69
N GLY A 442 -22.44 18.80 4.24
CA GLY A 442 -22.90 18.40 5.56
C GLY A 442 -22.34 19.27 6.69
N ALA A 443 -21.03 19.49 6.71
CA ALA A 443 -20.30 20.22 7.75
C ALA A 443 -20.68 21.72 7.81
N THR A 444 -21.10 22.33 6.69
CA THR A 444 -21.58 23.72 6.62
C THR A 444 -23.05 23.86 6.99
N GLY A 445 -23.73 22.78 7.38
CA GLY A 445 -25.13 22.82 7.80
C GLY A 445 -26.14 22.97 6.64
N MET A 446 -25.75 22.64 5.41
CA MET A 446 -26.67 22.64 4.27
C MET A 446 -27.92 21.80 4.60
N LYS A 447 -29.10 22.29 4.27
CA LYS A 447 -30.34 21.53 4.48
C LYS A 447 -30.38 20.34 3.53
N LEU A 448 -30.72 19.15 4.03
CA LEU A 448 -30.81 17.92 3.26
C LEU A 448 -31.69 18.08 2.00
N ARG A 449 -32.81 18.79 2.13
CA ARG A 449 -33.73 19.11 1.01
C ARG A 449 -33.07 19.90 -0.13
N ARG A 450 -31.98 20.62 0.13
CA ARG A 450 -31.22 21.34 -0.89
C ARG A 450 -30.07 20.53 -1.44
N PHE A 451 -29.53 19.58 -0.67
CA PHE A 451 -28.45 18.71 -1.09
C PHE A 451 -28.96 17.58 -2.00
N THR A 452 -30.01 16.86 -1.54
CA THR A 452 -30.50 15.63 -2.16
C THR A 452 -30.84 15.76 -3.66
N PRO A 453 -31.60 16.76 -4.14
CA PRO A 453 -31.93 16.81 -5.57
C PRO A 453 -30.68 16.90 -6.46
N TYR A 454 -29.69 17.68 -6.08
CA TYR A 454 -28.51 17.92 -6.91
C TYR A 454 -27.61 16.69 -7.02
N PHE A 455 -27.39 15.95 -5.91
CA PHE A 455 -26.56 14.77 -5.99
C PHE A 455 -27.28 13.58 -6.61
N VAL A 456 -28.61 13.44 -6.37
CA VAL A 456 -29.41 12.37 -6.99
C VAL A 456 -29.47 12.57 -8.51
N VAL A 457 -29.73 13.79 -8.97
CA VAL A 457 -29.71 14.09 -10.42
C VAL A 457 -28.32 13.81 -11.00
N ALA A 458 -27.26 14.24 -10.32
CA ALA A 458 -25.90 13.96 -10.79
C ALA A 458 -25.59 12.46 -10.86
N ALA A 459 -26.04 11.68 -9.86
CA ALA A 459 -25.87 10.23 -9.83
C ALA A 459 -26.72 9.54 -10.93
N ALA A 460 -27.95 9.97 -11.09
CA ALA A 460 -28.87 9.42 -12.10
C ALA A 460 -28.41 9.69 -13.54
N LEU A 461 -27.65 10.77 -13.78
CA LEU A 461 -27.05 11.04 -15.08
C LEU A 461 -25.74 10.25 -15.28
N TRP A 462 -24.87 10.24 -14.28
CA TRP A 462 -23.51 9.68 -14.39
C TRP A 462 -23.49 8.16 -14.39
N THR A 463 -24.26 7.53 -13.49
CA THR A 463 -24.21 6.06 -13.30
C THR A 463 -24.71 5.30 -14.54
N PRO A 464 -25.88 5.61 -15.12
CA PRO A 464 -26.31 4.95 -16.36
C PRO A 464 -25.37 5.18 -17.52
N LEU A 465 -24.76 6.39 -17.60
CA LEU A 465 -23.77 6.72 -18.62
C LEU A 465 -22.54 5.80 -18.51
N LEU A 466 -21.97 5.65 -17.34
CA LEU A 466 -20.79 4.77 -17.12
C LEU A 466 -21.12 3.31 -17.39
N VAL A 467 -22.22 2.82 -16.85
CA VAL A 467 -22.69 1.44 -17.08
C VAL A 467 -22.96 1.22 -18.57
N GLY A 468 -23.61 2.18 -19.25
CA GLY A 468 -23.91 2.09 -20.68
C GLY A 468 -22.67 2.09 -21.56
N VAL A 469 -21.74 3.01 -21.32
CA VAL A 469 -20.46 3.07 -22.07
C VAL A 469 -19.68 1.78 -21.87
N ALA A 470 -19.59 1.28 -20.62
CA ALA A 470 -18.90 0.02 -20.33
C ALA A 470 -19.63 -1.19 -20.95
N ALA A 471 -20.98 -1.17 -21.03
CA ALA A 471 -21.75 -2.23 -21.68
C ALA A 471 -21.55 -2.24 -23.20
N LEU A 472 -21.50 -1.09 -23.84
CA LEU A 472 -21.27 -0.96 -25.28
C LEU A 472 -19.84 -1.31 -25.69
N ALA A 473 -18.86 -0.83 -24.92
CA ALA A 473 -17.45 -1.09 -25.19
C ALA A 473 -16.95 -2.43 -24.66
N GLY A 474 -17.72 -3.08 -23.78
CA GLY A 474 -17.29 -4.24 -23.00
C GLY A 474 -16.93 -5.46 -23.84
N ASN A 475 -17.77 -5.84 -24.80
CA ASN A 475 -17.52 -7.04 -25.61
C ASN A 475 -16.21 -6.97 -26.40
N PRO A 476 -15.89 -5.89 -27.15
CA PRO A 476 -14.61 -5.78 -27.83
C PRO A 476 -13.43 -5.81 -26.88
N VAL A 477 -13.53 -5.12 -25.73
CA VAL A 477 -12.47 -5.07 -24.72
C VAL A 477 -12.26 -6.45 -24.07
N LEU A 478 -13.35 -7.15 -23.76
CA LEU A 478 -13.30 -8.48 -23.18
C LEU A 478 -12.70 -9.50 -24.16
N GLN A 479 -13.13 -9.48 -25.43
CA GLN A 479 -12.56 -10.36 -26.46
C GLN A 479 -11.05 -10.11 -26.61
N TRP A 480 -10.65 -8.86 -26.78
CA TRP A 480 -9.23 -8.52 -26.87
C TRP A 480 -8.45 -8.92 -25.61
N ALA A 481 -8.99 -8.69 -24.41
CA ALA A 481 -8.33 -9.07 -23.17
C ALA A 481 -8.17 -10.58 -23.04
N ASN A 482 -9.15 -11.35 -23.51
CA ASN A 482 -9.10 -12.82 -23.50
C ASN A 482 -8.10 -13.34 -24.54
N ASP A 483 -8.08 -12.78 -25.74
CA ASP A 483 -7.14 -13.14 -26.80
C ASP A 483 -5.69 -12.85 -26.39
N ALA A 484 -5.44 -11.74 -25.69
CA ALA A 484 -4.14 -11.37 -25.14
C ALA A 484 -3.78 -12.15 -23.83
N GLY A 485 -4.67 -13.00 -23.34
CA GLY A 485 -4.47 -13.82 -22.15
C GLY A 485 -4.24 -13.00 -20.88
N ARG A 486 -3.41 -13.51 -19.97
CA ARG A 486 -3.11 -12.85 -18.67
C ARG A 486 -2.61 -11.42 -18.81
N TRP A 487 -1.93 -11.07 -19.89
CA TRP A 487 -1.42 -9.72 -20.12
C TRP A 487 -2.52 -8.75 -20.53
N GLY A 488 -3.56 -9.22 -21.21
CA GLY A 488 -4.70 -8.40 -21.62
C GLY A 488 -5.38 -7.73 -20.43
N TRP A 489 -5.63 -8.47 -19.37
CA TRP A 489 -6.26 -7.93 -18.15
C TRP A 489 -5.36 -6.95 -17.39
N LEU A 490 -4.05 -7.18 -17.38
CA LEU A 490 -3.11 -6.20 -16.81
C LEU A 490 -3.12 -4.89 -17.61
N VAL A 491 -3.18 -4.96 -18.94
CA VAL A 491 -3.24 -3.77 -19.79
C VAL A 491 -4.57 -3.04 -19.63
N VAL A 492 -5.70 -3.75 -19.51
CA VAL A 492 -7.01 -3.13 -19.20
C VAL A 492 -6.97 -2.42 -17.86
N GLY A 493 -6.42 -3.06 -16.82
CA GLY A 493 -6.27 -2.45 -15.49
C GLY A 493 -5.36 -1.21 -15.51
N LEU A 494 -4.23 -1.28 -16.19
CA LEU A 494 -3.31 -0.16 -16.36
C LEU A 494 -3.98 0.96 -17.17
N GLY A 495 -4.69 0.64 -18.26
CA GLY A 495 -5.45 1.60 -19.06
C GLY A 495 -6.50 2.34 -18.23
N MET A 496 -7.20 1.65 -17.35
CA MET A 496 -8.15 2.25 -16.42
C MET A 496 -7.48 3.22 -15.43
N ILE A 497 -6.33 2.84 -14.85
CA ILE A 497 -5.54 3.71 -13.96
C ILE A 497 -5.08 4.96 -14.72
N LEU A 498 -4.58 4.80 -15.94
CA LEU A 498 -4.13 5.91 -16.79
C LEU A 498 -5.29 6.82 -17.19
N MET A 499 -6.45 6.27 -17.50
CA MET A 499 -7.67 7.03 -17.81
C MET A 499 -8.11 7.88 -16.61
N LEU A 500 -8.20 7.30 -15.41
CA LEU A 500 -8.55 8.03 -14.19
C LEU A 500 -7.51 9.09 -13.84
N GLY A 501 -6.22 8.77 -13.99
CA GLY A 501 -5.11 9.70 -13.82
C GLY A 501 -5.18 10.84 -14.84
N GLY A 502 -5.42 10.52 -16.10
CA GLY A 502 -5.58 11.48 -17.19
C GLY A 502 -6.77 12.41 -17.00
N ALA A 503 -7.92 11.86 -16.59
CA ALA A 503 -9.10 12.67 -16.27
C ALA A 503 -8.82 13.66 -15.12
N ARG A 504 -8.05 13.23 -14.11
CA ARG A 504 -7.64 14.12 -13.01
C ARG A 504 -6.70 15.21 -13.49
N ILE A 505 -5.70 14.89 -14.29
CA ILE A 505 -4.77 15.87 -14.88
C ILE A 505 -5.53 16.84 -15.78
N PHE A 506 -6.41 16.34 -16.63
CA PHE A 506 -7.28 17.15 -17.49
C PHE A 506 -8.14 18.13 -16.68
N SER A 507 -8.82 17.66 -15.64
CA SER A 507 -9.63 18.52 -14.77
C SER A 507 -8.81 19.62 -14.09
N MET A 508 -7.57 19.32 -13.69
CA MET A 508 -6.65 20.35 -13.20
C MET A 508 -6.25 21.33 -14.29
N ALA A 509 -5.96 20.83 -15.50
CA ALA A 509 -5.55 21.66 -16.62
C ALA A 509 -6.65 22.65 -17.10
N MET A 510 -7.92 22.33 -16.87
CA MET A 510 -9.06 23.20 -17.20
C MET A 510 -9.15 24.45 -16.32
N THR A 511 -8.46 24.51 -15.19
CA THR A 511 -8.46 25.69 -14.31
C THR A 511 -7.11 26.39 -14.33
N GLY A 512 -7.08 27.75 -14.35
CA GLY A 512 -5.85 28.53 -14.28
C GLY A 512 -4.98 28.15 -13.08
N ARG A 513 -5.60 27.97 -11.90
CA ARG A 513 -4.96 27.46 -10.70
C ARG A 513 -4.37 26.08 -10.89
N GLY A 514 -5.14 25.15 -11.44
CA GLY A 514 -4.69 23.78 -11.66
C GLY A 514 -3.53 23.69 -12.64
N ARG A 515 -3.56 24.47 -13.75
CA ARG A 515 -2.44 24.57 -14.70
C ARG A 515 -1.15 25.00 -14.00
N ARG A 516 -1.20 26.04 -13.16
CA ARG A 516 -0.02 26.52 -12.40
C ARG A 516 0.48 25.45 -11.42
N LEU A 517 -0.41 24.74 -10.74
CA LEU A 517 -0.03 23.63 -9.85
C LEU A 517 0.61 22.46 -10.62
N LEU A 518 0.15 22.14 -11.83
CA LEU A 518 0.77 21.13 -12.70
C LEU A 518 2.16 21.58 -13.14
N VAL A 519 2.33 22.86 -13.53
CA VAL A 519 3.65 23.43 -13.85
C VAL A 519 4.59 23.36 -12.64
N GLY A 520 4.08 23.70 -11.46
CA GLY A 520 4.86 23.59 -10.21
C GLY A 520 5.28 22.15 -9.90
N ALA A 521 4.37 21.19 -10.09
CA ALA A 521 4.66 19.76 -9.93
C ALA A 521 5.73 19.30 -10.95
N TRP A 522 5.58 19.64 -12.22
CA TRP A 522 6.54 19.34 -13.27
C TRP A 522 7.93 19.91 -12.94
N ARG A 523 8.01 21.20 -12.64
CA ARG A 523 9.26 21.86 -12.28
C ARG A 523 9.92 21.24 -11.04
N ARG A 524 9.14 20.83 -10.05
CA ARG A 524 9.64 20.14 -8.87
C ARG A 524 10.27 18.78 -9.21
N HIS A 525 9.75 18.08 -10.19
CA HIS A 525 10.31 16.78 -10.63
C HIS A 525 11.53 16.97 -11.54
N THR A 526 11.58 18.03 -12.33
CA THR A 526 12.68 18.27 -13.26
C THR A 526 13.86 19.03 -12.64
N ARG A 527 13.63 19.75 -11.53
CA ARG A 527 14.66 20.48 -10.81
C ARG A 527 15.12 19.68 -9.61
N TRP A 528 16.31 19.12 -9.68
CA TRP A 528 16.87 18.24 -8.66
C TRP A 528 16.98 18.91 -7.28
N GLU A 529 17.12 20.23 -7.19
CA GLU A 529 17.15 21.00 -5.93
C GLU A 529 15.91 20.75 -5.04
N PHE A 530 14.78 20.30 -5.63
CA PHE A 530 13.55 19.96 -4.92
C PHE A 530 13.37 18.45 -4.70
N TRP A 531 14.32 17.62 -5.15
CA TRP A 531 14.23 16.18 -4.99
C TRP A 531 14.39 15.77 -3.52
N PRO A 532 13.72 14.71 -3.10
CA PRO A 532 13.92 14.18 -1.76
C PRO A 532 15.34 13.62 -1.61
N GLN A 533 15.90 13.73 -0.40
CA GLN A 533 17.28 13.31 -0.14
C GLN A 533 17.58 11.86 -0.50
N TRP A 534 16.62 10.95 -0.33
CA TRP A 534 16.81 9.54 -0.68
C TRP A 534 17.08 9.32 -2.18
N MET A 535 16.77 10.29 -3.04
CA MET A 535 17.13 10.25 -4.46
C MET A 535 18.50 10.84 -4.73
N VAL A 536 18.90 11.87 -3.96
CA VAL A 536 20.15 12.63 -4.21
C VAL A 536 21.35 12.02 -3.50
N TYR A 537 21.16 11.47 -2.29
CA TYR A 537 22.28 11.05 -1.45
C TYR A 537 22.87 9.64 -1.68
N PRO A 538 22.23 8.66 -2.32
CA PRO A 538 22.82 7.34 -2.49
C PRO A 538 24.22 7.33 -3.10
N PRO A 539 24.53 8.12 -4.15
CA PRO A 539 25.90 8.21 -4.67
C PRO A 539 26.88 8.81 -3.67
N VAL A 540 26.44 9.76 -2.82
CA VAL A 540 27.29 10.37 -1.78
C VAL A 540 27.59 9.33 -0.70
N VAL A 541 26.61 8.57 -0.26
CA VAL A 541 26.79 7.48 0.72
C VAL A 541 27.74 6.41 0.17
N ALA A 542 27.59 6.00 -1.08
CA ALA A 542 28.49 5.06 -1.72
C ALA A 542 29.93 5.59 -1.76
N TYR A 543 30.10 6.89 -2.07
CA TYR A 543 31.41 7.53 -2.07
C TYR A 543 32.01 7.62 -0.65
N VAL A 544 31.24 7.94 0.36
CA VAL A 544 31.66 7.95 1.77
C VAL A 544 32.11 6.57 2.23
N LEU A 545 31.37 5.52 1.86
CA LEU A 545 31.77 4.15 2.17
C LEU A 545 33.07 3.75 1.45
N TRP A 546 33.23 4.16 0.19
CA TRP A 546 34.48 3.97 -0.56
C TRP A 546 35.65 4.72 0.09
N LEU A 547 35.48 5.97 0.54
CA LEU A 547 36.47 6.70 1.30
C LEU A 547 36.81 5.97 2.62
N GLY A 548 35.79 5.46 3.32
CA GLY A 548 35.98 4.65 4.53
C GLY A 548 36.87 3.43 4.31
N TRP A 549 36.67 2.76 3.20
CA TRP A 549 37.55 1.65 2.77
C TRP A 549 38.94 2.16 2.40
N ARG A 550 39.04 3.21 1.58
CA ARG A 550 40.31 3.82 1.10
C ARG A 550 41.21 4.31 2.23
N PHE A 551 40.61 4.91 3.27
CA PHE A 551 41.32 5.46 4.44
C PHE A 551 41.33 4.48 5.64
N ARG A 552 40.90 3.22 5.47
CA ARG A 552 40.87 2.17 6.51
C ARG A 552 40.14 2.62 7.79
N GLY A 553 38.99 3.27 7.64
CA GLY A 553 38.19 3.74 8.76
C GLY A 553 36.86 4.32 8.32
N VAL A 554 35.76 3.56 8.44
CA VAL A 554 34.42 3.96 7.96
C VAL A 554 33.90 5.20 8.71
N THR A 555 34.30 5.38 9.95
CA THR A 555 33.90 6.50 10.81
C THR A 555 34.97 7.60 10.89
N LEU A 556 36.03 7.53 10.08
CA LEU A 556 37.21 8.41 10.17
C LEU A 556 36.85 9.90 10.03
N PHE A 557 35.84 10.22 9.24
CA PHE A 557 35.34 11.58 9.10
C PHE A 557 34.90 12.22 10.44
N THR A 558 34.55 11.44 11.45
CA THR A 558 34.18 11.97 12.77
C THR A 558 35.37 12.57 13.51
N ALA A 559 36.56 12.15 13.16
CA ALA A 559 37.80 12.76 13.69
C ALA A 559 38.18 14.07 12.95
N ALA A 560 37.45 14.47 11.91
CA ALA A 560 37.65 15.78 11.29
C ALA A 560 37.28 16.93 12.22
N ASP A 561 36.40 16.69 13.18
CA ASP A 561 35.93 17.67 14.16
C ASP A 561 35.87 17.11 15.56
N PRO A 562 37.02 16.88 16.21
CA PRO A 562 37.06 16.28 17.55
C PRO A 562 36.38 17.15 18.62
N ALA A 563 36.20 18.43 18.38
CA ALA A 563 35.49 19.34 19.26
C ALA A 563 33.97 19.09 19.34
N ILE A 564 33.43 18.32 18.39
CA ILE A 564 31.99 18.06 18.29
C ILE A 564 31.74 16.55 18.39
N PRO A 565 30.82 16.08 19.25
CA PRO A 565 30.51 14.66 19.37
C PRO A 565 30.18 14.01 18.01
N CYS A 566 30.81 12.87 17.71
CA CYS A 566 30.69 12.20 16.40
C CYS A 566 31.03 13.09 15.19
N GLY A 567 31.84 14.13 15.39
CA GLY A 567 32.23 15.10 14.38
C GLY A 567 31.07 16.03 13.94
N GLY A 568 29.92 15.99 14.61
CA GLY A 568 28.73 16.76 14.21
C GLY A 568 27.99 16.16 13.03
N LEU A 569 27.85 14.82 12.96
CA LEU A 569 27.07 14.18 11.90
C LEU A 569 25.56 14.18 12.18
N ALA A 570 25.16 13.94 13.43
CA ALA A 570 23.74 13.88 13.82
C ALA A 570 23.55 13.98 15.34
N GLY A 571 22.47 14.64 15.76
CA GLY A 571 22.01 14.66 17.15
C GLY A 571 22.84 15.52 18.08
N GLU A 572 23.60 16.44 17.56
CA GLU A 572 24.40 17.41 18.31
C GLU A 572 23.54 18.46 18.99
N SER A 573 23.93 18.86 20.19
CA SER A 573 23.34 19.97 20.90
C SER A 573 23.95 21.28 20.39
N LYS A 574 23.10 22.19 19.91
CA LYS A 574 23.53 23.51 19.44
C LYS A 574 24.16 24.34 20.56
N SER A 575 23.62 24.25 21.78
CA SER A 575 24.15 24.93 22.94
C SER A 575 25.52 24.39 23.33
N ASP A 576 25.76 23.08 23.28
CA ASP A 576 27.07 22.50 23.59
C ASP A 576 28.11 22.91 22.55
N ILE A 577 27.73 23.00 21.28
CA ILE A 577 28.62 23.47 20.22
C ILE A 577 29.00 24.95 20.47
N LEU A 578 28.03 25.79 20.73
CA LEU A 578 28.30 27.23 20.98
C LEU A 578 29.06 27.49 22.29
N ALA A 579 28.82 26.69 23.33
CA ALA A 579 29.51 26.74 24.61
C ALA A 579 31.02 26.40 24.51
N GLY A 580 31.44 25.74 23.43
CA GLY A 580 32.86 25.45 23.19
C GLY A 580 33.68 26.68 22.76
N PHE A 581 33.09 27.83 22.51
CA PHE A 581 33.81 29.10 22.34
C PHE A 581 34.07 29.75 23.69
N PRO A 582 35.17 30.56 23.81
CA PRO A 582 35.40 31.34 25.00
C PRO A 582 34.22 32.24 25.35
N ALA A 583 33.94 32.39 26.65
CA ALA A 583 32.91 33.29 27.15
C ALA A 583 33.15 34.71 26.59
N HIS A 584 32.05 35.37 26.21
CA HIS A 584 32.11 36.74 25.62
C HIS A 584 32.75 36.83 24.22
N THR A 585 32.78 35.74 23.42
CA THR A 585 33.14 35.83 21.99
C THR A 585 32.08 36.70 21.29
N PRO A 586 32.46 37.91 20.77
CA PRO A 586 31.47 38.89 20.32
C PRO A 586 30.74 38.44 19.05
N GLU A 587 31.34 37.55 18.29
CA GLU A 587 30.79 37.00 17.06
C GLU A 587 29.67 35.97 17.32
N ILE A 588 29.58 35.40 18.53
CA ILE A 588 28.51 34.42 18.86
C ILE A 588 27.25 35.18 19.28
N ALA A 589 26.13 34.86 18.66
CA ALA A 589 24.83 35.40 19.06
C ALA A 589 24.49 34.97 20.50
N ARG A 590 24.03 35.95 21.31
CA ARG A 590 23.68 35.70 22.72
C ARG A 590 22.60 34.65 22.81
N TYR A 591 22.74 33.70 23.73
CA TYR A 591 21.79 32.63 23.91
C TYR A 591 21.71 32.14 25.34
N ALA A 592 20.57 31.52 25.68
CA ALA A 592 20.38 30.78 26.92
C ALA A 592 19.68 29.45 26.66
N VAL A 593 19.95 28.48 27.51
CA VAL A 593 19.29 27.16 27.48
C VAL A 593 18.10 27.18 28.44
N ILE A 594 16.94 26.83 27.95
CA ILE A 594 15.71 26.65 28.72
C ILE A 594 15.44 25.14 28.82
N PRO A 595 15.62 24.50 29.99
CA PRO A 595 15.39 23.08 30.18
C PRO A 595 13.97 22.65 29.83
N ALA A 596 13.81 21.36 29.56
CA ALA A 596 12.49 20.77 29.34
C ALA A 596 11.71 20.61 30.66
N ASP A 597 12.44 20.45 31.74
CA ASP A 597 11.93 20.21 33.08
C ASP A 597 11.51 21.54 33.73
N GLY A 598 10.55 21.48 34.63
CA GLY A 598 9.95 22.67 35.22
C GLY A 598 8.67 23.09 34.48
N GLY A 599 7.72 23.67 35.19
CA GLY A 599 6.48 24.18 34.62
C GLY A 599 6.71 25.37 33.68
N ILE A 600 5.65 25.79 33.00
CA ILE A 600 5.71 26.91 32.04
C ILE A 600 6.24 28.20 32.71
N GLU A 601 5.89 28.48 33.94
CA GLU A 601 6.31 29.66 34.67
C GLU A 601 7.84 29.67 34.90
N ALA A 602 8.44 28.56 35.32
CA ALA A 602 9.90 28.46 35.47
C ALA A 602 10.65 28.68 34.13
N ARG A 603 10.10 28.15 33.03
CA ARG A 603 10.68 28.34 31.68
C ARG A 603 10.58 29.79 31.22
N LEU A 604 9.46 30.47 31.54
CA LEU A 604 9.28 31.89 31.25
C LEU A 604 10.20 32.76 32.13
N THR A 605 10.39 32.44 33.40
CA THR A 605 11.32 33.13 34.29
C THR A 605 12.75 33.06 33.74
N LEU A 606 13.20 31.92 33.23
CA LEU A 606 14.51 31.78 32.59
C LEU A 606 14.63 32.61 31.31
N LEU A 607 13.53 32.68 30.51
CA LEU A 607 13.48 33.51 29.34
C LEU A 607 13.59 35.00 29.68
N ASP A 608 12.82 35.46 30.67
CA ASP A 608 12.83 36.85 31.11
C ASP A 608 14.19 37.25 31.70
N ALA A 609 14.81 36.38 32.52
CA ALA A 609 16.12 36.57 33.10
C ALA A 609 17.23 36.67 32.00
N PHE A 610 17.11 35.89 30.92
CA PHE A 610 18.00 35.98 29.77
C PHE A 610 17.84 37.35 29.06
N MET A 611 16.59 37.73 28.81
CA MET A 611 16.31 39.02 28.12
C MET A 611 16.79 40.22 28.96
N GLU A 612 16.51 40.18 30.24
CA GLU A 612 16.93 41.24 31.18
C GLU A 612 18.47 41.34 31.28
N ARG A 613 19.13 40.20 31.50
CA ARG A 613 20.62 40.13 31.58
C ARG A 613 21.33 40.74 30.39
N HIS A 614 20.76 40.54 29.20
CA HIS A 614 21.37 40.99 27.96
C HIS A 614 20.71 42.22 27.37
N GLN A 615 19.77 42.83 28.07
CA GLN A 615 19.04 44.03 27.64
C GLN A 615 18.37 43.82 26.26
N LEU A 616 17.74 42.63 26.11
CA LEU A 616 17.06 42.24 24.87
C LEU A 616 15.57 42.52 24.95
N GLY A 617 15.00 43.05 23.87
CA GLY A 617 13.57 43.14 23.65
C GLY A 617 13.06 42.06 22.67
N PHE A 618 11.77 41.98 22.45
CA PHE A 618 11.22 41.24 21.34
C PHE A 618 11.50 41.97 20.02
N PRO A 619 11.70 41.22 18.91
CA PRO A 619 11.61 39.78 18.75
C PRO A 619 12.79 38.99 19.30
N ILE A 620 12.56 37.74 19.65
CA ILE A 620 13.60 36.78 20.08
C ILE A 620 13.35 35.44 19.38
N VAL A 621 14.41 34.66 19.20
CA VAL A 621 14.31 33.34 18.55
C VAL A 621 14.25 32.24 19.58
N LEU A 622 13.24 31.39 19.49
CA LEU A 622 13.18 30.13 20.24
C LEU A 622 13.37 28.96 19.28
N LYS A 623 14.27 28.06 19.63
CA LYS A 623 14.56 26.87 18.81
C LYS A 623 14.88 25.66 19.67
N PRO A 624 14.52 24.42 19.27
CA PRO A 624 14.97 23.23 19.98
C PRO A 624 16.50 23.14 19.96
N ASP A 625 17.10 22.75 21.09
CA ASP A 625 18.54 22.57 21.20
C ASP A 625 19.06 21.52 20.20
N ILE A 626 18.33 20.40 20.09
CA ILE A 626 18.60 19.34 19.12
C ILE A 626 17.51 19.39 18.04
N GLY A 627 17.90 19.61 16.79
CA GLY A 627 16.98 19.65 15.66
C GLY A 627 17.68 20.16 14.39
N GLU A 628 17.14 19.78 13.23
CA GLU A 628 17.72 20.11 11.92
C GLU A 628 16.73 20.90 11.07
N ARG A 629 17.27 21.59 10.05
CA ARG A 629 16.50 22.21 8.96
C ARG A 629 15.42 23.17 9.40
N GLY A 630 15.66 23.87 10.50
CA GLY A 630 14.74 24.85 11.03
C GLY A 630 13.45 24.25 11.62
N GLN A 631 13.40 22.94 11.91
CA GLN A 631 12.26 22.36 12.61
C GLN A 631 12.16 22.95 14.02
N GLY A 632 10.97 23.43 14.35
CA GLY A 632 10.69 24.03 15.66
C GLY A 632 11.33 25.41 15.88
N VAL A 633 12.04 26.00 14.91
CA VAL A 633 12.53 27.38 15.03
C VAL A 633 11.36 28.35 14.85
N GLY A 634 11.22 29.29 15.77
CA GLY A 634 10.22 30.35 15.71
C GLY A 634 10.78 31.69 16.15
N VAL A 635 10.32 32.75 15.49
CA VAL A 635 10.57 34.13 15.90
C VAL A 635 9.40 34.59 16.75
N MET A 636 9.65 34.84 18.01
CA MET A 636 8.66 35.33 18.98
C MET A 636 8.64 36.85 18.95
N ARG A 637 7.50 37.41 18.56
CA ARG A 637 7.34 38.88 18.45
C ARG A 637 6.82 39.53 19.73
N ASP A 638 6.32 38.72 20.60
CA ASP A 638 5.79 39.14 21.91
C ASP A 638 5.82 37.97 22.92
N ARG A 639 5.48 38.28 24.18
CA ARG A 639 5.47 37.31 25.26
C ARG A 639 4.39 36.22 25.09
N VAL A 640 3.27 36.55 24.44
CA VAL A 640 2.18 35.60 24.21
C VAL A 640 2.64 34.49 23.26
N ALA A 641 3.27 34.88 22.16
CA ALA A 641 3.85 33.95 21.19
C ALA A 641 4.94 33.06 21.84
N ALA A 642 5.77 33.63 22.70
CA ALA A 642 6.81 32.88 23.42
C ALA A 642 6.18 31.88 24.41
N THR A 643 5.14 32.28 25.14
CA THR A 643 4.41 31.40 26.05
C THR A 643 3.76 30.22 25.31
N ASP A 644 3.09 30.48 24.20
CA ASP A 644 2.45 29.46 23.39
C ASP A 644 3.47 28.50 22.75
N TYR A 645 4.62 28.99 22.36
CA TYR A 645 5.72 28.18 21.88
C TYR A 645 6.23 27.23 22.97
N LEU A 646 6.56 27.76 24.16
CA LEU A 646 7.09 26.97 25.27
C LEU A 646 6.09 25.94 25.81
N ARG A 647 4.78 26.23 25.79
CA ARG A 647 3.73 25.24 26.15
C ARG A 647 3.68 24.07 25.17
N ARG A 648 3.88 24.31 23.88
CA ARG A 648 3.85 23.25 22.83
C ARG A 648 5.16 22.48 22.72
N CYS A 649 6.27 23.04 23.18
CA CYS A 649 7.60 22.45 23.08
C CYS A 649 7.99 21.74 24.39
N SER A 650 7.98 20.41 24.38
CA SER A 650 8.41 19.58 25.53
C SER A 650 9.90 19.25 25.55
N ALA A 651 10.70 19.82 24.62
CA ALA A 651 12.15 19.63 24.52
C ALA A 651 12.92 20.78 25.19
N VAL A 652 14.23 20.57 25.38
CA VAL A 652 15.16 21.65 25.70
C VAL A 652 15.15 22.68 24.58
N VAL A 653 15.02 23.95 24.93
CA VAL A 653 14.92 25.09 23.99
C VAL A 653 16.09 26.02 24.19
N ILE A 654 16.64 26.54 23.12
CA ILE A 654 17.55 27.67 23.12
C ILE A 654 16.74 28.95 22.87
N ALA A 655 16.83 29.90 23.80
CA ALA A 655 16.45 31.28 23.55
C ALA A 655 17.67 32.02 23.00
N GLN A 656 17.53 32.67 21.86
CA GLN A 656 18.65 33.38 21.19
C GLN A 656 18.23 34.78 20.75
N GLU A 657 19.11 35.73 20.86
CA GLU A 657 18.87 37.08 20.34
C GLU A 657 18.46 37.04 18.86
N TYR A 658 17.53 37.88 18.50
CA TYR A 658 17.15 38.08 17.10
C TYR A 658 18.15 39.02 16.46
N VAL A 659 18.89 38.51 15.49
CA VAL A 659 19.85 39.30 14.70
C VAL A 659 19.18 39.64 13.38
N ASP A 660 19.03 40.91 13.07
CA ASP A 660 18.52 41.35 11.77
C ASP A 660 19.63 41.34 10.70
N GLY A 661 19.23 41.50 9.46
CA GLY A 661 20.14 41.57 8.34
C GLY A 661 20.17 40.35 7.43
N ARG A 662 21.24 40.27 6.63
CA ARG A 662 21.41 39.21 5.61
C ARG A 662 22.07 37.97 6.21
N GLU A 663 21.62 36.80 5.78
CA GLU A 663 22.11 35.52 6.28
C GLU A 663 23.03 34.84 5.27
N PHE A 664 24.17 34.37 5.75
CA PHE A 664 25.18 33.66 4.96
C PHE A 664 25.59 32.36 5.66
N GLY A 665 25.90 31.33 4.87
CA GLY A 665 26.53 30.10 5.34
C GLY A 665 28.01 30.11 4.90
N ILE A 666 28.93 30.19 5.86
CA ILE A 666 30.37 30.23 5.59
C ILE A 666 30.96 28.88 5.95
N PHE A 667 31.44 28.14 4.96
CA PHE A 667 32.08 26.86 5.18
C PHE A 667 33.60 27.01 5.31
N TYR A 668 34.09 26.63 6.47
CA TYR A 668 35.49 26.71 6.82
C TYR A 668 36.12 25.33 6.91
N ALA A 669 37.38 25.20 6.48
CA ALA A 669 38.17 23.99 6.71
C ALA A 669 39.61 24.31 6.91
N ARG A 670 40.30 23.60 7.82
CA ARG A 670 41.72 23.65 8.11
C ARG A 670 42.30 22.27 8.22
N ARG A 671 43.32 21.97 7.43
CA ARG A 671 44.05 20.73 7.62
C ARG A 671 44.96 20.87 8.84
N PRO A 672 45.04 19.85 9.70
CA PRO A 672 45.95 19.84 10.83
C PRO A 672 47.41 20.09 10.44
N SER A 673 47.84 19.66 9.25
CA SER A 673 49.20 19.88 8.70
C SER A 673 49.45 21.30 8.17
N GLU A 674 48.40 22.10 7.95
CA GLU A 674 48.49 23.45 7.38
C GLU A 674 48.44 24.50 8.48
N PRO A 675 49.27 25.60 8.36
CA PRO A 675 49.34 26.66 9.37
C PRO A 675 48.09 27.52 9.42
N LYS A 676 47.30 27.57 8.35
CA LYS A 676 46.05 28.36 8.22
C LYS A 676 44.95 27.55 7.55
N GLY A 677 43.73 27.78 7.99
CA GLY A 677 42.56 27.32 7.31
C GLY A 677 42.07 28.29 6.24
N ARG A 678 40.99 27.87 5.56
CA ARG A 678 40.42 28.66 4.47
C ARG A 678 38.90 28.53 4.41
N ILE A 679 38.24 29.51 3.85
CA ILE A 679 36.85 29.47 3.48
C ILE A 679 36.72 28.67 2.17
N ILE A 680 36.10 27.51 2.23
CA ILE A 680 35.91 26.61 1.07
C ILE A 680 34.66 26.95 0.27
N SER A 681 33.64 27.50 0.92
CA SER A 681 32.43 27.99 0.23
C SER A 681 31.68 29.03 1.05
N ILE A 682 30.95 29.90 0.38
CA ILE A 682 30.02 30.85 0.99
C ILE A 682 28.67 30.71 0.28
N THR A 683 27.64 30.62 1.06
CA THR A 683 26.25 30.56 0.56
C THR A 683 25.49 31.78 1.00
N ALA A 684 24.98 32.59 0.08
CA ALA A 684 24.05 33.67 0.41
C ALA A 684 22.63 33.10 0.48
N LYS A 685 21.90 33.44 1.55
CA LYS A 685 20.53 32.92 1.79
C LYS A 685 19.51 34.06 1.64
N TYR A 686 18.53 33.86 0.76
CA TYR A 686 17.47 34.83 0.51
C TYR A 686 16.12 34.24 0.92
N LEU A 687 15.35 35.00 1.68
CA LEU A 687 13.98 34.59 2.03
C LEU A 687 13.09 34.74 0.80
N THR A 688 12.26 33.71 0.51
CA THR A 688 11.35 33.80 -0.61
C THR A 688 10.20 34.74 -0.27
N ALA A 689 9.98 35.72 -1.12
CA ALA A 689 8.89 36.69 -1.04
C ALA A 689 8.19 36.80 -2.39
N VAL A 690 6.95 37.26 -2.39
CA VAL A 690 6.22 37.67 -3.60
C VAL A 690 5.93 39.17 -3.49
N ARG A 691 5.84 39.82 -4.63
CA ARG A 691 5.57 41.27 -4.69
C ARG A 691 4.13 41.51 -5.07
N GLY A 692 3.42 42.26 -4.27
CA GLY A 692 2.06 42.71 -4.54
C GLY A 692 1.97 43.55 -5.82
N ASP A 693 0.89 43.46 -6.52
CA ASP A 693 0.56 44.27 -7.71
C ASP A 693 -0.74 45.07 -7.52
N GLY A 694 -1.36 45.00 -6.35
CA GLY A 694 -2.60 45.69 -6.03
C GLY A 694 -3.86 45.07 -6.65
N GLY A 695 -3.74 43.97 -7.41
CA GLY A 695 -4.88 43.37 -8.11
C GLY A 695 -5.04 41.88 -7.83
N ARG A 696 -3.96 41.14 -7.75
CA ARG A 696 -3.95 39.67 -7.53
C ARG A 696 -3.95 39.33 -6.06
N THR A 697 -4.63 38.24 -5.71
CA THR A 697 -4.59 37.66 -4.38
C THR A 697 -3.20 37.05 -4.07
N LEU A 698 -2.87 36.90 -2.79
CA LEU A 698 -1.63 36.27 -2.37
C LEU A 698 -1.50 34.85 -2.93
N GLU A 699 -2.58 34.09 -3.03
CA GLU A 699 -2.58 32.78 -3.71
C GLU A 699 -2.15 32.89 -5.18
N GLU A 700 -2.72 33.84 -5.91
CA GLU A 700 -2.40 34.04 -7.33
C GLU A 700 -0.94 34.49 -7.53
N LEU A 701 -0.42 35.33 -6.64
CA LEU A 701 0.98 35.75 -6.66
C LEU A 701 1.92 34.57 -6.39
N ILE A 702 1.62 33.71 -5.39
CA ILE A 702 2.41 32.49 -5.09
C ILE A 702 2.41 31.55 -6.30
N LEU A 703 1.24 31.36 -6.93
CA LEU A 703 1.13 30.48 -8.10
C LEU A 703 1.77 31.09 -9.36
N ALA A 704 1.87 32.40 -9.46
CA ALA A 704 2.51 33.09 -10.57
C ALA A 704 4.04 33.06 -10.47
N ASP A 705 4.59 33.07 -9.27
CA ASP A 705 6.04 33.05 -9.06
C ASP A 705 6.66 31.69 -9.45
N ASP A 706 7.75 31.73 -10.19
CA ASP A 706 8.37 30.55 -10.80
C ASP A 706 9.05 29.61 -9.80
N ARG A 707 9.42 30.11 -8.63
CA ARG A 707 10.02 29.33 -7.56
C ARG A 707 8.97 28.94 -6.51
N ALA A 708 8.16 29.90 -6.09
CA ALA A 708 7.14 29.65 -5.08
C ALA A 708 6.13 28.57 -5.53
N VAL A 709 5.81 28.51 -6.82
CA VAL A 709 4.90 27.49 -7.40
C VAL A 709 5.42 26.07 -7.19
N CYS A 710 6.74 25.85 -7.16
CA CYS A 710 7.34 24.53 -6.89
C CYS A 710 7.04 24.06 -5.46
N LEU A 711 6.90 24.97 -4.52
CA LEU A 711 6.57 24.73 -3.13
C LEU A 711 5.15 25.21 -2.76
N ALA A 712 4.31 25.45 -3.77
CA ALA A 712 2.94 25.92 -3.55
C ALA A 712 2.14 25.07 -2.53
N PRO A 713 2.21 23.74 -2.51
CA PRO A 713 1.51 22.96 -1.49
C PRO A 713 1.91 23.28 -0.05
N PHE A 714 3.14 23.72 0.16
CA PHE A 714 3.65 24.16 1.47
C PHE A 714 3.18 25.58 1.79
N PHE A 715 3.37 26.55 0.89
CA PHE A 715 3.02 27.94 1.13
C PHE A 715 1.52 28.14 1.25
N LEU A 716 0.72 27.47 0.40
CA LEU A 716 -0.73 27.54 0.45
C LEU A 716 -1.32 26.97 1.75
N ARG A 717 -0.64 26.03 2.38
CA ARG A 717 -1.05 25.54 3.72
C ARG A 717 -0.63 26.51 4.81
N LYS A 718 0.63 26.95 4.80
CA LYS A 718 1.18 27.84 5.82
C LYS A 718 0.41 29.18 5.90
N LEU A 719 0.05 29.71 4.73
CA LEU A 719 -0.59 31.02 4.61
C LEU A 719 -2.09 30.93 4.35
N SER A 720 -2.74 29.81 4.72
CA SER A 720 -4.15 29.52 4.41
C SER A 720 -5.11 30.64 4.80
N LEU A 721 -4.86 31.34 5.89
CA LEU A 721 -5.69 32.45 6.40
C LEU A 721 -5.53 33.75 5.60
N ARG A 722 -4.40 33.91 4.89
CA ARG A 722 -4.02 35.14 4.17
C ARG A 722 -4.16 35.01 2.65
N LEU A 723 -4.50 33.86 2.11
CA LEU A 723 -4.48 33.60 0.66
C LEU A 723 -5.43 34.51 -0.14
N ALA A 724 -6.49 35.01 0.49
CA ALA A 724 -7.47 35.89 -0.14
C ALA A 724 -7.07 37.38 -0.03
N GLU A 725 -6.01 37.72 0.71
CA GLU A 725 -5.49 39.09 0.80
C GLU A 725 -4.97 39.55 -0.57
N ILE A 726 -5.20 40.82 -0.90
CA ILE A 726 -4.64 41.47 -2.09
C ILE A 726 -3.57 42.44 -1.61
N PRO A 727 -2.28 42.04 -1.69
CA PRO A 727 -1.17 42.90 -1.28
C PRO A 727 -1.11 44.15 -2.15
N ALA A 728 -0.76 45.29 -1.53
CA ALA A 728 -0.62 46.55 -2.24
C ALA A 728 0.46 46.48 -3.33
N ALA A 729 0.35 47.34 -4.34
CA ALA A 729 1.37 47.40 -5.40
C ALA A 729 2.74 47.77 -4.82
N GLY A 730 3.72 46.90 -5.07
CA GLY A 730 5.08 47.05 -4.55
C GLY A 730 5.31 46.44 -3.16
N GLU A 731 4.27 46.03 -2.44
CA GLU A 731 4.39 45.38 -1.12
C GLU A 731 5.09 44.03 -1.24
N GLU A 732 6.16 43.85 -0.45
CA GLU A 732 6.87 42.56 -0.36
C GLU A 732 6.23 41.66 0.72
N VAL A 733 5.60 40.60 0.32
CA VAL A 733 5.04 39.60 1.23
C VAL A 733 5.98 38.42 1.37
N ARG A 734 6.66 38.29 2.51
CA ARG A 734 7.57 37.17 2.82
C ARG A 734 6.78 35.88 3.01
N LEU A 735 7.11 34.84 2.24
CA LEU A 735 6.49 33.52 2.32
C LEU A 735 7.14 32.62 3.38
N THR A 736 8.40 32.91 3.72
CA THR A 736 9.17 32.22 4.75
C THR A 736 9.93 33.21 5.63
N GLU A 737 10.10 32.85 6.90
CA GLU A 737 10.88 33.64 7.87
C GLU A 737 12.23 32.99 8.20
N LEU A 738 12.48 31.78 7.69
CA LEU A 738 13.66 30.98 7.99
C LEU A 738 14.48 30.72 6.73
N GLY A 739 15.78 30.90 6.81
CA GLY A 739 16.75 30.67 5.74
C GLY A 739 17.04 29.20 5.47
N THR A 740 16.01 28.33 5.36
CA THR A 740 16.18 26.91 5.06
C THR A 740 15.58 26.55 3.69
N HIS A 741 16.36 25.81 2.87
CA HIS A 741 15.96 25.43 1.51
C HIS A 741 14.64 24.65 1.46
N CYS A 742 14.46 23.67 2.34
CA CYS A 742 13.24 22.86 2.39
C CYS A 742 11.98 23.65 2.77
N ARG A 743 12.12 24.87 3.30
CA ARG A 743 11.03 25.81 3.60
C ARG A 743 10.93 26.93 2.57
N GLY A 744 11.72 26.85 1.51
CA GLY A 744 11.58 27.73 0.37
C GLY A 744 12.64 28.81 0.22
N ALA A 745 13.60 28.97 1.16
CA ALA A 745 14.67 29.93 0.97
C ALA A 745 15.47 29.63 -0.31
N ARG A 746 15.92 30.68 -1.00
CA ARG A 746 16.80 30.60 -2.18
C ARG A 746 18.24 30.69 -1.73
N PHE A 747 19.06 29.78 -2.18
CA PHE A 747 20.49 29.76 -1.94
C PHE A 747 21.26 30.11 -3.22
N THR A 748 22.32 30.92 -3.09
CA THR A 748 23.21 31.25 -4.21
C THR A 748 24.65 31.18 -3.75
N ASP A 749 25.60 31.08 -4.67
CA ASP A 749 27.01 31.24 -4.37
C ASP A 749 27.27 32.70 -3.96
N GLY A 750 27.58 32.89 -2.70
CA GLY A 750 27.90 34.20 -2.12
C GLY A 750 29.38 34.57 -2.17
N ARG A 751 30.24 33.72 -2.74
CA ARG A 751 31.70 33.95 -2.73
C ARG A 751 32.07 35.23 -3.45
N GLY A 752 31.52 35.47 -4.63
CA GLY A 752 31.76 36.70 -5.39
C GLY A 752 31.29 37.98 -4.69
N GLU A 753 30.29 37.86 -3.83
CA GLU A 753 29.67 38.98 -3.12
C GLU A 753 30.44 39.38 -1.86
N VAL A 754 30.83 38.43 -1.01
CA VAL A 754 31.34 38.73 0.34
C VAL A 754 32.73 38.18 0.65
N TRP A 755 33.33 37.36 -0.20
CA TRP A 755 34.67 36.86 0.09
C TRP A 755 35.71 37.95 0.04
N SER A 756 36.58 37.95 1.04
CA SER A 756 37.80 38.78 1.09
C SER A 756 38.83 38.09 1.98
N GLU A 757 40.11 38.46 1.82
CA GLU A 757 41.19 37.98 2.68
C GLU A 757 40.95 38.38 4.16
N ALA A 758 40.40 39.57 4.38
CA ALA A 758 40.05 40.05 5.72
C ALA A 758 38.97 39.18 6.38
N LEU A 759 37.92 38.80 5.64
CA LEU A 759 36.87 37.89 6.11
C LEU A 759 37.45 36.50 6.41
N GLU A 760 38.30 35.98 5.51
CA GLU A 760 38.93 34.66 5.71
C GLU A 760 39.83 34.69 6.96
N ALA A 761 40.64 35.74 7.15
CA ALA A 761 41.47 35.90 8.34
C ALA A 761 40.64 35.99 9.64
N ARG A 762 39.51 36.69 9.61
CA ARG A 762 38.63 36.82 10.78
C ARG A 762 37.93 35.47 11.11
N VAL A 763 37.45 34.73 10.10
CA VAL A 763 36.85 33.39 10.27
C VAL A 763 37.89 32.39 10.77
N GLU A 764 39.13 32.47 10.27
CA GLU A 764 40.27 31.68 10.78
C GLU A 764 40.54 32.01 12.25
N ALA A 765 40.62 33.30 12.62
CA ALA A 765 40.85 33.70 14.01
C ALA A 765 39.71 33.22 14.95
N LEU A 766 38.45 33.28 14.49
CA LEU A 766 37.30 32.78 15.22
C LEU A 766 37.39 31.26 15.39
N SER A 767 37.71 30.55 14.30
CA SER A 767 37.76 29.08 14.29
C SER A 767 38.87 28.54 15.22
N ARG A 768 39.97 29.28 15.37
CA ARG A 768 41.05 28.93 16.29
C ARG A 768 40.73 29.11 17.77
N ARG A 769 39.71 29.93 18.09
CA ARG A 769 39.25 30.09 19.48
C ARG A 769 38.53 28.84 19.98
N ARG A 770 38.18 27.91 19.08
CA ARG A 770 37.61 26.63 19.43
C ARG A 770 38.60 25.50 19.16
N ASP A 771 39.19 24.99 20.24
CA ASP A 771 40.13 23.89 20.13
C ASP A 771 39.45 22.64 19.53
N GLY A 772 40.17 21.98 18.61
CA GLY A 772 39.63 20.76 17.94
C GLY A 772 38.60 21.03 16.85
N PHE A 773 38.38 22.29 16.43
CA PHE A 773 37.53 22.60 15.29
C PHE A 773 38.37 22.75 14.02
N PHE A 774 38.11 21.90 13.03
CA PHE A 774 38.86 21.89 11.76
C PHE A 774 37.96 21.94 10.53
N PHE A 775 36.67 21.71 10.67
CA PHE A 775 35.77 21.52 9.55
C PHE A 775 34.32 21.81 9.93
N GLY A 776 33.67 22.74 9.22
CA GLY A 776 32.27 23.01 9.48
C GLY A 776 31.72 24.26 8.82
N ARG A 777 30.41 24.47 8.99
CA ARG A 777 29.72 25.63 8.43
C ARG A 777 29.19 26.53 9.53
N TYR A 778 29.59 27.80 9.47
CA TYR A 778 28.99 28.86 10.24
C TYR A 778 27.77 29.41 9.53
N ASP A 779 26.64 29.46 10.17
CA ASP A 779 25.47 30.20 9.73
C ASP A 779 25.49 31.56 10.43
N VAL A 780 25.71 32.63 9.66
CA VAL A 780 25.94 33.97 10.19
C VAL A 780 24.92 34.97 9.68
N ARG A 781 24.64 36.01 10.49
CA ARG A 781 23.92 37.21 10.05
C ARG A 781 24.78 38.45 10.21
N THR A 782 24.57 39.35 9.26
CA THR A 782 25.31 40.62 9.16
C THR A 782 24.38 41.73 8.65
N PRO A 783 24.58 43.00 9.00
CA PRO A 783 23.79 44.12 8.46
C PRO A 783 23.73 44.17 6.93
N SER A 784 24.87 43.98 6.26
CA SER A 784 24.93 43.95 4.80
C SER A 784 26.08 43.07 4.28
N ALA A 785 26.07 42.78 2.98
CA ALA A 785 27.16 42.05 2.32
C ALA A 785 28.51 42.81 2.38
N GLU A 786 28.48 44.11 2.23
CA GLU A 786 29.64 44.99 2.26
C GLU A 786 30.30 44.95 3.64
N VAL A 787 29.49 45.00 4.72
CA VAL A 787 29.98 44.86 6.10
C VAL A 787 30.68 43.53 6.29
N LEU A 788 30.08 42.42 5.81
CA LEU A 788 30.70 41.10 5.92
C LEU A 788 31.99 41.02 5.10
N ARG A 789 32.01 41.56 3.88
CA ARG A 789 33.20 41.59 3.02
C ARG A 789 34.33 42.36 3.65
N ALA A 790 34.06 43.48 4.33
CA ALA A 790 35.02 44.25 5.07
C ALA A 790 35.46 43.61 6.39
N ALA A 791 35.02 42.36 6.67
CA ALA A 791 35.20 41.70 7.95
C ALA A 791 34.64 42.50 9.15
N GLY A 792 33.57 43.24 8.91
CA GLY A 792 32.84 44.00 9.91
C GLY A 792 31.99 43.13 10.81
N GLU A 793 30.93 43.70 11.40
CA GLU A 793 30.10 43.02 12.34
C GLU A 793 29.30 41.87 11.72
N PHE A 794 29.36 40.69 12.33
CA PHE A 794 28.48 39.59 12.07
C PHE A 794 28.26 38.77 13.35
N LYS A 795 27.12 38.01 13.37
CA LYS A 795 26.78 37.11 14.47
C LYS A 795 26.60 35.67 13.96
N VAL A 796 27.27 34.76 14.60
CA VAL A 796 27.11 33.32 14.38
C VAL A 796 25.82 32.84 15.09
N LEU A 797 24.87 32.35 14.32
CA LEU A 797 23.60 31.83 14.82
C LEU A 797 23.72 30.34 15.15
N GLU A 798 24.54 29.63 14.37
CA GLU A 798 24.71 28.19 14.45
C GLU A 798 26.05 27.79 13.85
N LEU A 799 26.71 26.80 14.44
CA LEU A 799 27.86 26.11 13.88
C LEU A 799 27.51 24.64 13.67
N ASN A 800 27.77 24.14 12.48
CA ASN A 800 27.47 22.78 12.07
C ASN A 800 28.75 22.06 11.67
N GLY A 801 28.98 20.83 12.16
CA GLY A 801 30.15 20.01 11.88
C GLY A 801 30.09 19.26 10.54
N VAL A 802 30.65 18.05 10.51
CA VAL A 802 30.80 17.23 9.28
C VAL A 802 29.47 16.89 8.60
N GLY A 803 28.35 16.83 9.34
CA GLY A 803 27.01 16.63 8.79
C GLY A 803 26.49 17.79 7.93
N SER A 804 27.16 18.94 7.97
CA SER A 804 26.78 20.10 7.17
C SER A 804 27.25 19.99 5.72
N GLU A 805 26.57 20.71 4.84
CA GLU A 805 26.88 20.76 3.41
C GLU A 805 27.07 22.19 2.92
N ALA A 806 27.84 22.35 1.86
CA ALA A 806 28.01 23.60 1.16
C ALA A 806 26.72 23.94 0.38
N THR A 807 25.79 24.61 1.04
CA THR A 807 24.40 24.75 0.57
C THR A 807 24.19 25.57 -0.70
N HIS A 808 25.26 26.28 -1.21
CA HIS A 808 25.23 26.93 -2.54
C HIS A 808 25.00 25.90 -3.67
N ILE A 809 25.22 24.61 -3.45
CA ILE A 809 24.86 23.55 -4.42
C ILE A 809 23.42 23.62 -4.88
N TYR A 810 22.50 24.10 -4.04
CA TYR A 810 21.07 24.28 -4.32
C TYR A 810 20.76 25.60 -5.06
N GLU A 811 21.77 26.26 -5.62
CA GLU A 811 21.53 27.43 -6.45
C GLU A 811 20.67 27.10 -7.66
N PRO A 812 19.64 27.93 -7.97
CA PRO A 812 18.81 27.71 -9.15
C PRO A 812 19.65 27.62 -10.43
N GLY A 813 19.48 26.55 -11.18
CA GLY A 813 20.25 26.31 -12.41
C GLY A 813 21.54 25.53 -12.23
N ASN A 814 22.00 25.29 -10.98
CA ASN A 814 23.15 24.43 -10.75
C ASN A 814 22.85 22.97 -11.14
N SER A 815 23.80 22.31 -11.80
CA SER A 815 23.66 20.95 -12.22
C SER A 815 23.88 19.97 -11.06
N LEU A 816 23.17 18.84 -11.07
CA LEU A 816 23.36 17.75 -10.09
C LEU A 816 24.81 17.23 -10.12
N ARG A 817 25.45 17.25 -11.29
CA ARG A 817 26.88 16.88 -11.44
C ARG A 817 27.81 17.83 -10.71
N SER A 818 27.54 19.14 -10.76
CA SER A 818 28.30 20.15 -10.00
C SER A 818 28.09 19.94 -8.50
N ALA A 819 26.87 19.70 -8.09
CA ALA A 819 26.58 19.43 -6.68
C ALA A 819 27.33 18.18 -6.16
N TYR A 820 27.36 17.08 -6.93
CA TYR A 820 28.15 15.90 -6.55
C TYR A 820 29.64 16.17 -6.48
N ARG A 821 30.22 16.98 -7.39
CA ARG A 821 31.63 17.35 -7.29
C ARG A 821 31.91 18.06 -5.98
N THR A 822 31.09 19.02 -5.60
CA THR A 822 31.23 19.77 -4.35
C THR A 822 31.11 18.85 -3.14
N LEU A 823 30.08 18.00 -3.09
CA LEU A 823 29.85 17.07 -2.00
C LEU A 823 30.99 16.04 -1.88
N PHE A 824 31.47 15.49 -2.99
CA PHE A 824 32.57 14.52 -2.97
C PHE A 824 33.89 15.19 -2.52
N ALA A 825 34.18 16.42 -2.98
CA ALA A 825 35.35 17.18 -2.54
C ALA A 825 35.28 17.47 -1.04
N GLN A 826 34.13 17.85 -0.54
CA GLN A 826 33.85 18.11 0.86
C GLN A 826 34.06 16.86 1.74
N TRP A 827 33.49 15.75 1.38
CA TRP A 827 33.64 14.47 2.10
C TRP A 827 35.07 13.95 2.06
N ARG A 828 35.75 14.06 0.90
CA ARG A 828 37.18 13.74 0.79
C ARG A 828 38.02 14.57 1.73
N LEU A 829 37.74 15.88 1.83
CA LEU A 829 38.49 16.80 2.73
C LEU A 829 38.25 16.40 4.19
N ALA A 830 37.02 16.08 4.59
CA ALA A 830 36.73 15.58 5.94
C ALA A 830 37.49 14.29 6.28
N PHE A 831 37.60 13.34 5.34
CA PHE A 831 38.41 12.14 5.54
C PHE A 831 39.91 12.44 5.62
N VAL A 832 40.46 13.38 4.83
CA VAL A 832 41.86 13.79 4.90
C VAL A 832 42.18 14.45 6.27
N ILE A 833 41.32 15.36 6.72
CA ILE A 833 41.48 16.01 8.04
C ILE A 833 41.36 14.96 9.15
N GLY A 834 40.42 14.04 9.06
CA GLY A 834 40.24 12.96 10.01
C GLY A 834 41.45 12.00 10.07
N ASP A 835 42.11 11.74 8.94
CA ASP A 835 43.30 10.89 8.86
C ASP A 835 44.53 11.58 9.50
N GLU A 836 44.72 12.88 9.24
CA GLU A 836 45.78 13.69 9.87
C GLU A 836 45.57 13.81 11.39
N ASN A 837 44.30 13.95 11.83
CA ASN A 837 43.96 13.98 13.25
C ASN A 837 44.16 12.61 13.91
N ARG A 838 43.84 11.52 13.22
CA ARG A 838 44.14 10.16 13.68
C ARG A 838 45.62 9.93 13.87
N ALA A 839 46.46 10.43 12.95
CA ALA A 839 47.90 10.35 13.06
C ALA A 839 48.44 11.16 14.27
N ARG A 840 47.68 12.15 14.75
CA ARG A 840 47.96 12.94 15.97
C ARG A 840 47.40 12.30 17.26
N GLY A 841 46.84 11.06 17.17
CA GLY A 841 46.30 10.33 18.29
C GLY A 841 44.81 10.55 18.57
N ILE A 842 44.12 11.32 17.78
CA ILE A 842 42.67 11.54 17.91
C ILE A 842 41.93 10.30 17.41
N ARG A 843 41.08 9.72 18.27
CA ARG A 843 40.31 8.52 17.95
C ARG A 843 38.99 8.90 17.24
N PRO A 844 38.70 8.32 16.06
CA PRO A 844 37.37 8.43 15.46
C PRO A 844 36.32 7.83 16.36
N ALA A 845 35.09 8.31 16.29
CA ALA A 845 33.96 7.69 16.99
C ALA A 845 33.76 6.24 16.52
N SER A 846 33.49 5.35 17.47
CA SER A 846 33.16 3.98 17.12
C SER A 846 31.82 3.88 16.37
N LEU A 847 31.63 2.83 15.59
CA LEU A 847 30.36 2.60 14.88
C LEU A 847 29.16 2.53 15.84
N ARG A 848 29.39 2.00 17.06
CA ARG A 848 28.35 1.95 18.10
C ARG A 848 27.97 3.35 18.61
N GLU A 849 28.92 4.22 18.80
CA GLU A 849 28.69 5.62 19.20
C GLU A 849 27.95 6.37 18.10
N LEU A 850 28.37 6.20 16.87
CA LEU A 850 27.72 6.80 15.71
C LEU A 850 26.27 6.31 15.56
N CYS A 851 26.03 5.00 15.64
CA CYS A 851 24.68 4.44 15.59
C CYS A 851 23.82 4.96 16.75
N ARG A 852 24.37 5.09 17.97
CA ARG A 852 23.65 5.67 19.10
C ARG A 852 23.31 7.16 18.88
N ALA A 853 24.23 7.94 18.32
CA ALA A 853 23.96 9.35 17.99
C ALA A 853 22.83 9.45 16.96
N VAL A 854 22.90 8.72 15.86
CA VAL A 854 21.86 8.68 14.81
C VAL A 854 20.52 8.21 15.36
N THR A 855 20.49 7.14 16.20
CA THR A 855 19.23 6.64 16.78
C THR A 855 18.62 7.61 17.78
N ARG A 856 19.44 8.30 18.59
CA ARG A 856 18.96 9.38 19.46
C ARG A 856 18.38 10.55 18.65
N HIS A 857 19.01 10.91 17.57
CA HIS A 857 18.53 11.96 16.67
C HIS A 857 17.17 11.60 16.06
N LEU A 858 17.01 10.39 15.49
CA LEU A 858 15.76 9.91 14.90
C LEU A 858 14.62 9.74 15.94
N GLY A 859 14.96 9.48 17.20
CA GLY A 859 13.99 9.32 18.28
C GLY A 859 13.45 10.62 18.87
N ARG A 860 14.18 11.75 18.74
CA ARG A 860 13.85 13.05 19.34
C ARG A 860 13.20 14.05 18.38
N SER A 861 13.16 13.78 17.09
CA SER A 861 12.64 14.71 16.06
C SER A 861 11.09 14.78 16.01
N ARG A 862 10.40 14.82 17.16
CA ARG A 862 8.96 15.04 17.20
C ARG A 862 8.66 16.35 17.93
N PHE A 863 8.74 17.45 17.18
CA PHE A 863 7.89 18.59 17.43
C PHE A 863 6.49 18.17 16.94
N GLU A 864 5.49 18.07 17.81
CA GLU A 864 4.10 17.95 17.38
C GLU A 864 3.70 19.28 16.74
N ALA A 865 3.66 19.30 15.38
CA ALA A 865 3.26 20.44 14.59
C ALA A 865 1.72 20.62 14.63
#